data_b54c84c29d10c6255aca437aded8543b
#
_entry.id   b54c84c29d10c6255aca437aded8543b
#
_cell.length_a   1.000
_cell.length_b   1.000
_cell.length_c   1.000
_cell.angle_alpha   90.00
_cell.angle_beta   90.00
_cell.angle_gamma   90.00
#
_symmetry.space_group_name_H-M   'P 1'
#
loop_
_entity.id
_entity.type
_entity.pdbx_description
1 polymer ?
#
loop_
_entity_poly.entity_id
_entity_poly.type
_entity_poly.pdbx_seq_one_letter_code
_entity_poly.pdbx_strand_id
1 'polypeptide(L)'
;MGSILTLGYSACSPFRPDVADSATIKEAWDEFSNPADSARTKVWRFHGETETTREGITADLEAYKRAGVGGVVYYDQVHGKGEHALPAFSVEWWEMLKFAASEAKRVGLSFEINLSNGYVAGGPWITKALSMQRLTASDTIIRGKQQFAAVLPAPGDDEFWDIAVLAFPVPQNQWMTNNSQRPKVTCNLPGVSAEDFFCKKSRLTTIPPQQPGKSVYINLDFETSFTARSITYRVSKRSKASTGAMNVPGAPADEFYGSSYVKQPPLGQLEVSDDGINYSKVCDLKPIYQAAASRWDQKTVSFPAVTGRYFRLNLHDWCLAGDQRPEMALGNVTLSSRARIDQWEERAGFYSEYILKNLTPAYTDEEIIDLKTIVDLTSKMGTDGRLEWDVPEGDWVIMRFAHESTGGPSKHGRANLKGLECDKMSVEAVTTQWNNYAARMIDTLSAINVKPDGVIMDSHEAGAQNWTPGFEQEFLRRKGYDLFSYLPAMMGYIVGSVTETDAFLYDLRRTVADVISDNYFGTLQTLCNKAGVDFTAQATGNGLSLVADNLQAKGRVQKPQGEFWAKHIHGSYDIKEASSAAHIYGKRIASAEAYTDAKFSQSLAELKNLADFAYAAQVNEFVVCASAYQPWLDKYPGSTGGGRHYCLNRNNTYWEYSRPFWDYQAR
;
A
#
# COMPACT_ATOMS: atom_id res chain seq x y z
N MET A 1 20.07 28.32 -57.13
CA MET A 1 19.87 26.87 -57.44
C MET A 1 19.22 26.23 -56.22
N GLY A 2 17.94 26.10 -56.28
CA GLY A 2 17.14 25.51 -55.18
C GLY A 2 16.86 24.06 -55.51
N SER A 3 17.19 23.16 -54.59
CA SER A 3 16.81 21.74 -54.67
C SER A 3 15.52 21.54 -53.92
N ILE A 4 14.47 21.19 -54.64
CA ILE A 4 13.17 20.79 -54.12
C ILE A 4 13.28 19.31 -53.70
N LEU A 5 13.16 19.04 -52.42
CA LEU A 5 12.96 17.68 -51.87
C LEU A 5 11.49 17.29 -52.06
N THR A 6 11.24 16.40 -53.00
CA THR A 6 9.94 15.71 -53.14
C THR A 6 9.87 14.60 -52.11
N LEU A 7 9.05 14.81 -51.05
CA LEU A 7 8.62 13.74 -50.15
C LEU A 7 7.61 12.84 -50.89
N GLY A 8 8.07 11.64 -51.23
CA GLY A 8 7.19 10.60 -51.77
C GLY A 8 6.22 10.11 -50.72
N TYR A 9 4.94 10.37 -50.89
CA TYR A 9 3.87 9.70 -50.17
C TYR A 9 3.84 8.22 -50.61
N SER A 10 4.31 7.34 -49.72
CA SER A 10 4.06 5.91 -49.87
C SER A 10 2.58 5.68 -49.53
N ALA A 11 1.79 5.41 -50.56
CA ALA A 11 0.37 5.04 -50.35
C ALA A 11 0.32 3.74 -49.56
N CYS A 12 -0.27 3.78 -48.37
CA CYS A 12 -0.67 2.58 -47.67
C CYS A 12 -1.56 1.77 -48.62
N SER A 13 -1.13 0.58 -48.97
CA SER A 13 -1.99 -0.38 -49.67
C SER A 13 -3.23 -0.60 -48.80
N PRO A 14 -4.46 -0.59 -49.39
CA PRO A 14 -5.65 -0.88 -48.65
C PRO A 14 -5.50 -2.27 -48.04
N PHE A 15 -5.61 -2.37 -46.73
CA PHE A 15 -5.69 -3.63 -46.01
C PHE A 15 -6.92 -4.34 -46.54
N ARG A 16 -6.75 -5.31 -47.42
CA ARG A 16 -7.80 -6.27 -47.77
C ARG A 16 -7.75 -7.32 -46.66
N PRO A 17 -8.76 -7.40 -45.77
CA PRO A 17 -8.83 -8.53 -44.89
C PRO A 17 -8.92 -9.78 -45.77
N ASP A 18 -8.00 -10.72 -45.61
CA ASP A 18 -8.17 -12.05 -46.18
C ASP A 18 -9.54 -12.56 -45.72
N VAL A 19 -10.41 -12.82 -46.65
CA VAL A 19 -11.71 -13.42 -46.34
C VAL A 19 -11.39 -14.81 -45.83
N ALA A 20 -11.55 -15.01 -44.51
CA ALA A 20 -11.36 -16.33 -43.90
C ALA A 20 -12.22 -17.35 -44.68
N ASP A 21 -11.64 -18.50 -44.98
CA ASP A 21 -12.38 -19.55 -45.65
C ASP A 21 -13.58 -20.04 -44.79
N SER A 22 -14.50 -20.76 -45.41
CA SER A 22 -15.72 -21.21 -44.69
C SER A 22 -15.42 -22.20 -43.56
N ALA A 23 -14.28 -22.91 -43.62
CA ALA A 23 -13.81 -23.83 -42.57
C ALA A 23 -13.34 -23.05 -41.34
N THR A 24 -12.49 -22.01 -41.55
CA THR A 24 -12.01 -21.11 -40.49
C THR A 24 -13.17 -20.36 -39.81
N ILE A 25 -14.16 -19.89 -40.57
CA ILE A 25 -15.38 -19.25 -40.04
C ILE A 25 -16.18 -20.23 -39.17
N LYS A 26 -16.35 -21.47 -39.66
CA LYS A 26 -17.07 -22.51 -38.93
C LYS A 26 -16.36 -22.87 -37.62
N GLU A 27 -15.05 -23.07 -37.65
CA GLU A 27 -14.24 -23.36 -36.47
C GLU A 27 -14.35 -22.23 -35.43
N ALA A 28 -14.19 -20.96 -35.83
CA ALA A 28 -14.38 -19.82 -34.97
C ALA A 28 -15.79 -19.72 -34.38
N TRP A 29 -16.82 -20.09 -35.17
CA TRP A 29 -18.19 -20.13 -34.69
C TRP A 29 -18.44 -21.28 -33.69
N ASP A 30 -17.84 -22.45 -33.93
CA ASP A 30 -17.96 -23.60 -33.05
C ASP A 30 -17.25 -23.29 -31.69
N GLU A 31 -16.08 -22.68 -31.71
CA GLU A 31 -15.37 -22.20 -30.50
C GLU A 31 -16.17 -21.11 -29.75
N PHE A 32 -16.73 -20.13 -30.47
CA PHE A 32 -17.58 -19.10 -29.86
C PHE A 32 -18.86 -19.71 -29.24
N SER A 33 -19.46 -20.67 -29.92
CA SER A 33 -20.72 -21.30 -29.48
C SER A 33 -20.49 -22.24 -28.28
N ASN A 34 -19.30 -22.85 -28.20
CA ASN A 34 -18.90 -23.75 -27.11
C ASN A 34 -17.46 -23.42 -26.64
N PRO A 35 -17.29 -22.32 -25.90
CA PRO A 35 -15.99 -21.87 -25.47
C PRO A 35 -15.28 -22.92 -24.58
N ALA A 36 -13.96 -23.03 -24.76
CA ALA A 36 -13.13 -23.91 -23.96
C ALA A 36 -13.22 -23.57 -22.47
N ASP A 37 -13.02 -24.56 -21.60
CA ASP A 37 -13.04 -24.35 -20.15
C ASP A 37 -12.01 -23.29 -19.69
N SER A 38 -10.88 -23.14 -20.39
CA SER A 38 -9.86 -22.14 -20.12
C SER A 38 -10.30 -20.69 -20.37
N ALA A 39 -11.34 -20.47 -21.21
CA ALA A 39 -11.93 -19.15 -21.47
C ALA A 39 -13.04 -18.81 -20.46
N ARG A 40 -13.43 -19.76 -19.63
CA ARG A 40 -14.55 -19.58 -18.70
C ARG A 40 -14.10 -18.86 -17.44
N THR A 41 -15.03 -18.10 -16.86
CA THR A 41 -14.85 -17.40 -15.58
C THR A 41 -14.44 -18.34 -14.47
N LYS A 42 -13.52 -17.91 -13.62
CA LYS A 42 -13.10 -18.58 -12.39
C LYS A 42 -13.75 -17.93 -11.18
N VAL A 43 -13.77 -18.63 -10.07
CA VAL A 43 -14.38 -18.16 -8.82
C VAL A 43 -13.37 -18.26 -7.67
N TRP A 44 -13.19 -17.18 -6.93
CA TRP A 44 -12.51 -17.23 -5.64
C TRP A 44 -13.41 -17.93 -4.62
N ARG A 45 -12.86 -18.95 -4.00
CA ARG A 45 -13.55 -19.78 -3.04
C ARG A 45 -12.86 -19.72 -1.69
N PHE A 46 -13.50 -19.08 -0.72
CA PHE A 46 -12.99 -18.93 0.63
C PHE A 46 -13.21 -20.18 1.47
N HIS A 47 -12.15 -20.69 2.10
CA HIS A 47 -12.18 -21.88 2.94
C HIS A 47 -11.94 -21.61 4.42
N GLY A 48 -11.68 -20.38 4.84
CA GLY A 48 -11.21 -20.05 6.17
C GLY A 48 -12.27 -19.71 7.22
N GLU A 49 -13.56 -19.69 6.87
CA GLU A 49 -14.59 -19.11 7.74
C GLU A 49 -15.39 -20.15 8.56
N THR A 50 -15.51 -21.37 8.06
CA THR A 50 -16.39 -22.37 8.61
C THR A 50 -15.70 -23.74 8.69
N GLU A 51 -16.39 -24.73 9.28
CA GLU A 51 -16.01 -26.13 9.15
C GLU A 51 -15.86 -26.54 7.66
N THR A 52 -15.02 -27.53 7.40
CA THR A 52 -14.78 -28.01 6.03
C THR A 52 -15.27 -29.45 5.93
N THR A 53 -16.19 -29.74 4.97
CA THR A 53 -16.75 -31.06 4.71
C THR A 53 -16.50 -31.52 3.28
N ARG A 54 -16.35 -32.82 3.06
CA ARG A 54 -16.19 -33.38 1.70
C ARG A 54 -17.45 -33.18 0.86
N GLU A 55 -18.60 -33.36 1.46
CA GLU A 55 -19.92 -33.20 0.85
C GLU A 55 -20.12 -31.75 0.36
N GLY A 56 -19.79 -30.77 1.18
CA GLY A 56 -19.85 -29.34 0.82
C GLY A 56 -18.89 -28.99 -0.31
N ILE A 57 -17.66 -29.53 -0.28
CA ILE A 57 -16.68 -29.34 -1.38
C ILE A 57 -17.23 -29.89 -2.69
N THR A 58 -17.69 -31.15 -2.70
CA THR A 58 -18.23 -31.79 -3.90
C THR A 58 -19.44 -31.02 -4.43
N ALA A 59 -20.40 -30.68 -3.56
CA ALA A 59 -21.63 -29.96 -3.97
C ALA A 59 -21.35 -28.60 -4.61
N ASP A 60 -20.40 -27.84 -4.04
CA ASP A 60 -20.02 -26.53 -4.62
C ASP A 60 -19.35 -26.69 -5.98
N LEU A 61 -18.35 -27.59 -6.10
CA LEU A 61 -17.60 -27.79 -7.35
C LEU A 61 -18.51 -28.29 -8.47
N GLU A 62 -19.43 -29.21 -8.19
CA GLU A 62 -20.42 -29.67 -9.16
C GLU A 62 -21.39 -28.57 -9.55
N ALA A 63 -21.81 -27.73 -8.62
CA ALA A 63 -22.66 -26.58 -8.90
C ALA A 63 -21.97 -25.55 -9.79
N TYR A 64 -20.67 -25.28 -9.58
CA TYR A 64 -19.88 -24.40 -10.46
C TYR A 64 -19.80 -24.98 -11.87
N LYS A 65 -19.46 -26.25 -12.01
CA LYS A 65 -19.40 -26.88 -13.34
C LYS A 65 -20.75 -26.86 -14.06
N ARG A 66 -21.84 -27.17 -13.37
CA ARG A 66 -23.20 -27.09 -13.95
C ARG A 66 -23.51 -25.68 -14.41
N ALA A 67 -23.15 -24.65 -13.65
CA ALA A 67 -23.35 -23.25 -14.02
C ALA A 67 -22.46 -22.79 -15.18
N GLY A 68 -21.40 -23.53 -15.54
CA GLY A 68 -20.49 -23.15 -16.62
C GLY A 68 -19.27 -22.37 -16.19
N VAL A 69 -18.96 -22.39 -14.90
CA VAL A 69 -17.67 -21.89 -14.36
C VAL A 69 -16.55 -22.81 -14.83
N GLY A 70 -15.39 -22.26 -15.17
CA GLY A 70 -14.24 -22.99 -15.71
C GLY A 70 -13.20 -23.39 -14.67
N GLY A 71 -13.18 -22.72 -13.50
CA GLY A 71 -12.18 -23.01 -12.49
C GLY A 71 -12.45 -22.37 -11.14
N VAL A 72 -11.65 -22.77 -10.16
CA VAL A 72 -11.71 -22.23 -8.80
C VAL A 72 -10.31 -21.83 -8.32
N VAL A 73 -10.25 -20.78 -7.52
CA VAL A 73 -9.06 -20.40 -6.77
C VAL A 73 -9.27 -20.80 -5.31
N TYR A 74 -8.38 -21.63 -4.80
CA TYR A 74 -8.35 -21.97 -3.38
C TYR A 74 -7.76 -20.79 -2.61
N TYR A 75 -8.63 -20.11 -1.87
CA TYR A 75 -8.30 -18.91 -1.16
C TYR A 75 -8.56 -19.09 0.33
N ASP A 76 -7.49 -19.22 1.10
CA ASP A 76 -7.55 -19.53 2.52
C ASP A 76 -7.58 -18.25 3.37
N GLN A 77 -8.73 -17.60 3.39
CA GLN A 77 -8.92 -16.29 4.01
C GLN A 77 -9.92 -16.37 5.17
N VAL A 78 -9.70 -15.56 6.21
CA VAL A 78 -10.57 -15.42 7.37
C VAL A 78 -10.93 -13.94 7.54
N HIS A 79 -12.19 -13.60 7.26
CA HIS A 79 -12.74 -12.25 7.49
C HIS A 79 -13.47 -12.14 8.82
N GLY A 80 -14.12 -13.20 9.25
CA GLY A 80 -14.79 -13.31 10.52
C GLY A 80 -13.89 -13.87 11.63
N LYS A 81 -14.46 -14.68 12.52
CA LYS A 81 -13.69 -15.29 13.62
C LYS A 81 -12.99 -16.60 13.22
N GLY A 82 -13.51 -17.31 12.21
CA GLY A 82 -12.98 -18.59 11.78
C GLY A 82 -12.97 -19.68 12.86
N GLU A 83 -13.91 -19.64 13.79
CA GLU A 83 -13.90 -20.49 15.02
C GLU A 83 -13.91 -21.98 14.71
N HIS A 84 -14.51 -22.40 13.59
CA HIS A 84 -14.61 -23.79 13.17
C HIS A 84 -13.69 -24.13 12.00
N ALA A 85 -12.81 -23.21 11.61
CA ALA A 85 -11.88 -23.42 10.52
C ALA A 85 -10.75 -24.35 10.94
N LEU A 86 -10.40 -25.32 10.09
CA LEU A 86 -9.24 -26.17 10.30
C LEU A 86 -7.96 -25.34 10.42
N PRO A 87 -7.08 -25.58 11.37
CA PRO A 87 -5.77 -24.92 11.40
C PRO A 87 -5.02 -25.21 10.11
N ALA A 88 -4.51 -24.16 9.44
CA ALA A 88 -3.73 -24.37 8.22
C ALA A 88 -2.53 -25.27 8.51
N PHE A 89 -2.20 -26.14 7.54
CA PHE A 89 -1.14 -27.14 7.60
C PHE A 89 -1.37 -28.26 8.65
N SER A 90 -2.56 -28.36 9.27
CA SER A 90 -2.91 -29.59 10.00
C SER A 90 -3.09 -30.77 9.03
N VAL A 91 -3.10 -31.98 9.56
CA VAL A 91 -3.31 -33.20 8.75
C VAL A 91 -4.65 -33.11 8.03
N GLU A 92 -5.70 -32.72 8.75
CA GLU A 92 -7.06 -32.59 8.24
C GLU A 92 -7.14 -31.51 7.16
N TRP A 93 -6.43 -30.38 7.36
CA TRP A 93 -6.37 -29.29 6.36
C TRP A 93 -5.73 -29.79 5.06
N TRP A 94 -4.62 -30.53 5.14
CA TRP A 94 -3.98 -31.12 3.97
C TRP A 94 -4.87 -32.13 3.26
N GLU A 95 -5.60 -32.97 4.01
CA GLU A 95 -6.53 -33.94 3.43
C GLU A 95 -7.70 -33.23 2.69
N MET A 96 -8.23 -32.13 3.25
CA MET A 96 -9.28 -31.37 2.60
C MET A 96 -8.78 -30.60 1.37
N LEU A 97 -7.56 -30.07 1.39
CA LEU A 97 -6.95 -29.44 0.22
C LEU A 97 -6.76 -30.44 -0.92
N LYS A 98 -6.17 -31.61 -0.62
CA LYS A 98 -5.99 -32.69 -1.61
C LYS A 98 -7.33 -33.14 -2.17
N PHE A 99 -8.33 -33.29 -1.32
CA PHE A 99 -9.68 -33.68 -1.74
C PHE A 99 -10.29 -32.61 -2.65
N ALA A 100 -10.23 -31.33 -2.28
CA ALA A 100 -10.79 -30.24 -3.09
C ALA A 100 -10.13 -30.16 -4.47
N ALA A 101 -8.81 -30.29 -4.56
CA ALA A 101 -8.08 -30.28 -5.83
C ALA A 101 -8.43 -31.52 -6.69
N SER A 102 -8.54 -32.71 -6.07
CA SER A 102 -8.93 -33.94 -6.77
C SER A 102 -10.35 -33.87 -7.29
N GLU A 103 -11.29 -33.33 -6.52
CA GLU A 103 -12.67 -33.12 -6.92
C GLU A 103 -12.80 -32.08 -8.04
N ALA A 104 -12.04 -30.97 -7.98
CA ALA A 104 -12.00 -29.99 -9.07
C ALA A 104 -11.56 -30.67 -10.38
N LYS A 105 -10.49 -31.47 -10.33
CA LYS A 105 -10.03 -32.26 -11.47
C LYS A 105 -11.09 -33.27 -11.95
N ARG A 106 -11.75 -33.97 -11.01
CA ARG A 106 -12.81 -34.95 -11.34
C ARG A 106 -13.95 -34.32 -12.14
N VAL A 107 -14.37 -33.12 -11.75
CA VAL A 107 -15.47 -32.42 -12.45
C VAL A 107 -15.01 -31.59 -13.64
N GLY A 108 -13.70 -31.52 -13.92
CA GLY A 108 -13.13 -30.76 -15.03
C GLY A 108 -13.11 -29.25 -14.80
N LEU A 109 -12.74 -28.82 -13.60
CA LEU A 109 -12.46 -27.44 -13.25
C LEU A 109 -10.96 -27.23 -13.09
N SER A 110 -10.44 -26.09 -13.57
CA SER A 110 -9.08 -25.66 -13.19
C SER A 110 -9.00 -25.36 -11.70
N PHE A 111 -7.81 -25.56 -11.12
CA PHE A 111 -7.56 -25.34 -9.70
C PHE A 111 -6.33 -24.47 -9.51
N GLU A 112 -6.51 -23.27 -9.07
CA GLU A 112 -5.45 -22.34 -8.72
C GLU A 112 -5.37 -22.14 -7.20
N ILE A 113 -4.23 -21.68 -6.69
CA ILE A 113 -4.02 -21.42 -5.27
C ILE A 113 -3.64 -19.96 -5.04
N ASN A 114 -3.94 -19.42 -3.86
CA ASN A 114 -3.43 -18.12 -3.47
C ASN A 114 -1.95 -18.22 -3.04
N LEU A 115 -1.20 -17.11 -3.22
CA LEU A 115 0.22 -17.00 -2.85
C LEU A 115 0.45 -17.13 -1.33
N SER A 116 -0.53 -16.80 -0.52
CA SER A 116 -0.39 -16.70 0.93
C SER A 116 -1.66 -17.10 1.67
N ASN A 117 -1.51 -17.31 2.97
CA ASN A 117 -2.62 -17.44 3.89
C ASN A 117 -3.20 -16.04 4.21
N GLY A 118 -4.37 -15.74 3.70
CA GLY A 118 -4.88 -14.37 3.60
C GLY A 118 -4.53 -13.74 2.25
N TYR A 119 -4.57 -12.41 2.12
CA TYR A 119 -4.37 -11.77 0.83
C TYR A 119 -3.07 -10.96 0.70
N VAL A 120 -2.27 -10.85 1.75
CA VAL A 120 -0.94 -10.24 1.71
C VAL A 120 0.13 -11.25 2.11
N ALA A 121 1.36 -11.06 1.62
CA ALA A 121 2.43 -12.04 1.73
C ALA A 121 3.16 -11.94 3.07
N GLY A 122 2.91 -12.87 3.96
CA GLY A 122 3.55 -12.94 5.27
C GLY A 122 3.19 -14.23 6.02
N GLY A 123 3.81 -14.40 7.17
CA GLY A 123 3.57 -15.58 8.00
C GLY A 123 4.58 -15.73 9.13
N PRO A 124 4.47 -16.78 9.96
CA PRO A 124 5.33 -16.99 11.13
C PRO A 124 6.80 -17.31 10.76
N TRP A 125 7.08 -17.61 9.50
CA TRP A 125 8.43 -17.83 8.96
C TRP A 125 9.16 -16.53 8.58
N ILE A 126 8.47 -15.39 8.62
CA ILE A 126 9.07 -14.09 8.35
C ILE A 126 9.55 -13.50 9.68
N THR A 127 10.87 -13.51 9.86
CA THR A 127 11.54 -12.85 10.99
C THR A 127 11.51 -11.32 10.83
N LYS A 128 11.90 -10.57 11.85
CA LYS A 128 12.03 -9.12 11.74
C LYS A 128 13.00 -8.71 10.63
N ALA A 129 14.12 -9.42 10.47
CA ALA A 129 15.10 -9.16 9.42
C ALA A 129 14.56 -9.42 7.99
N LEU A 130 13.62 -10.35 7.83
CA LEU A 130 12.97 -10.67 6.56
C LEU A 130 11.64 -9.92 6.35
N SER A 131 11.22 -9.11 7.31
CA SER A 131 9.99 -8.34 7.21
C SER A 131 10.20 -7.02 6.48
N MET A 132 9.12 -6.37 6.09
CA MET A 132 9.15 -5.03 5.52
C MET A 132 9.94 -4.08 6.42
N GLN A 133 10.88 -3.32 5.85
CA GLN A 133 11.81 -2.44 6.56
C GLN A 133 11.52 -0.96 6.31
N ARG A 134 11.88 -0.12 7.27
CA ARG A 134 11.89 1.33 7.14
C ARG A 134 13.17 1.93 7.73
N LEU A 135 13.58 3.06 7.19
CA LEU A 135 14.64 3.88 7.79
C LEU A 135 14.19 4.40 9.16
N THR A 136 15.13 4.48 10.08
CA THR A 136 15.01 5.20 11.36
C THR A 136 16.31 5.93 11.66
N ALA A 137 16.26 6.95 12.51
CA ALA A 137 17.46 7.70 12.91
C ALA A 137 17.31 8.29 14.30
N SER A 138 18.46 8.44 14.97
CA SER A 138 18.61 9.28 16.16
C SER A 138 19.58 10.42 15.87
N ASP A 139 19.43 11.54 16.57
CA ASP A 139 20.32 12.67 16.47
C ASP A 139 20.94 13.05 17.81
N THR A 140 22.18 13.49 17.75
CA THR A 140 22.93 14.06 18.87
C THR A 140 23.57 15.36 18.44
N ILE A 141 23.48 16.37 19.25
CA ILE A 141 24.03 17.68 18.94
C ILE A 141 25.18 18.00 19.87
N ILE A 142 26.33 18.35 19.29
CA ILE A 142 27.55 18.68 19.97
C ILE A 142 27.83 20.17 19.78
N ARG A 143 28.10 20.87 20.88
CA ARG A 143 28.38 22.30 20.87
C ARG A 143 29.86 22.57 21.08
N GLY A 144 30.40 23.34 20.17
CA GLY A 144 31.79 23.78 20.24
C GLY A 144 32.82 22.67 19.96
N LYS A 145 34.08 23.06 19.90
CA LYS A 145 35.22 22.15 19.69
C LYS A 145 35.44 21.27 20.90
N GLN A 146 35.38 19.96 20.75
CA GLN A 146 35.63 19.01 21.82
C GLN A 146 35.98 17.61 21.31
N GLN A 147 36.59 16.80 22.14
CA GLN A 147 36.68 15.36 21.92
C GLN A 147 35.34 14.72 22.37
N PHE A 148 34.63 14.09 21.43
CA PHE A 148 33.43 13.35 21.72
C PHE A 148 33.75 11.86 21.86
N ALA A 149 33.31 11.24 22.96
CA ALA A 149 33.50 9.83 23.23
C ALA A 149 32.31 9.31 24.05
N ALA A 150 31.21 8.92 23.35
CA ALA A 150 30.01 8.45 24.01
C ALA A 150 29.22 7.44 23.12
N VAL A 151 28.32 6.70 23.75
CA VAL A 151 27.36 5.86 23.03
C VAL A 151 26.26 6.74 22.44
N LEU A 152 26.06 6.65 21.13
CA LEU A 152 24.98 7.36 20.46
C LEU A 152 23.61 6.77 20.84
N PRO A 153 22.54 7.57 20.94
CA PRO A 153 21.21 7.07 21.18
C PRO A 153 20.79 6.01 20.15
N ALA A 154 20.01 5.03 20.59
CA ALA A 154 19.46 4.05 19.70
C ALA A 154 18.51 4.74 18.69
N PRO A 155 18.60 4.40 17.38
CA PRO A 155 17.74 5.01 16.36
C PRO A 155 16.29 4.52 16.38
N GLY A 156 16.00 3.36 16.98
CA GLY A 156 14.68 2.74 17.06
C GLY A 156 14.38 2.21 18.47
N ASP A 157 13.12 1.92 18.70
CA ASP A 157 12.61 1.36 19.97
C ASP A 157 12.68 -0.19 20.01
N ASP A 158 12.91 -0.83 18.87
CA ASP A 158 12.94 -2.29 18.67
C ASP A 158 14.30 -2.73 18.10
N GLU A 159 14.43 -3.96 17.66
CA GLU A 159 15.61 -4.47 16.93
C GLU A 159 15.82 -3.66 15.64
N PHE A 160 17.04 -3.16 15.47
CA PHE A 160 17.42 -2.34 14.31
C PHE A 160 18.83 -2.73 13.82
N TRP A 161 19.14 -2.34 12.60
CA TRP A 161 20.45 -2.56 11.96
C TRP A 161 21.02 -1.23 11.49
N ASP A 162 22.22 -0.90 11.95
CA ASP A 162 22.92 0.35 11.60
C ASP A 162 23.21 0.41 10.09
N ILE A 163 23.06 1.61 9.53
CA ILE A 163 23.36 1.94 8.14
C ILE A 163 24.58 2.86 8.07
N ALA A 164 24.50 4.00 8.75
CA ALA A 164 25.52 5.03 8.70
C ALA A 164 25.48 5.95 9.91
N VAL A 165 26.62 6.59 10.20
CA VAL A 165 26.73 7.73 11.12
C VAL A 165 27.27 8.91 10.35
N LEU A 166 26.47 9.96 10.22
CA LEU A 166 26.83 11.18 9.50
C LEU A 166 26.86 12.36 10.46
N ALA A 167 27.82 13.27 10.25
CA ALA A 167 27.87 14.53 10.97
C ALA A 167 27.90 15.71 10.00
N PHE A 168 27.23 16.81 10.36
CA PHE A 168 27.21 18.05 9.60
C PHE A 168 27.07 19.25 10.55
N PRO A 169 27.52 20.46 10.14
CA PRO A 169 27.30 21.67 10.91
C PRO A 169 25.82 21.91 11.15
N VAL A 170 25.47 22.39 12.35
CA VAL A 170 24.08 22.68 12.72
C VAL A 170 23.53 23.78 11.79
N PRO A 171 22.49 23.50 10.98
CA PRO A 171 21.86 24.54 10.18
C PRO A 171 21.29 25.66 11.05
N GLN A 172 21.25 26.88 10.52
CA GLN A 172 20.70 28.02 11.21
C GLN A 172 19.23 27.75 11.64
N ASN A 173 18.85 28.26 12.81
CA ASN A 173 17.52 28.08 13.39
C ASN A 173 17.13 26.64 13.79
N GLN A 174 18.03 25.66 13.69
CA GLN A 174 17.75 24.25 14.05
C GLN A 174 17.25 24.10 15.49
N TRP A 175 17.67 24.96 16.41
CA TRP A 175 17.30 24.94 17.83
C TRP A 175 15.99 25.67 18.16
N MET A 176 15.50 26.50 17.26
CA MET A 176 14.38 27.39 17.51
C MET A 176 13.07 26.65 17.39
N THR A 177 12.61 26.07 18.48
CA THR A 177 11.35 25.33 18.60
C THR A 177 10.58 25.75 19.84
N ASN A 178 9.29 25.43 19.90
CA ASN A 178 8.51 25.62 21.14
C ASN A 178 9.13 24.88 22.33
N ASN A 179 9.80 23.75 22.13
CA ASN A 179 10.47 23.01 23.22
C ASN A 179 11.68 23.74 23.77
N SER A 180 12.43 24.46 22.93
CA SER A 180 13.58 25.27 23.36
C SER A 180 13.16 26.63 23.95
N GLN A 181 12.09 27.23 23.41
CA GLN A 181 11.60 28.55 23.83
C GLN A 181 10.57 28.50 24.97
N ARG A 182 10.01 27.32 25.26
CA ARG A 182 9.09 27.04 26.36
C ARG A 182 7.94 28.06 26.49
N PRO A 183 7.09 28.24 25.46
CA PRO A 183 5.96 29.13 25.55
C PRO A 183 4.98 28.68 26.64
N LYS A 184 4.22 29.60 27.20
CA LYS A 184 3.06 29.25 28.03
C LYS A 184 2.00 28.61 27.14
N VAL A 185 1.52 27.43 27.54
CA VAL A 185 0.51 26.69 26.77
C VAL A 185 -0.79 26.59 27.53
N THR A 186 -1.91 26.68 26.78
CA THR A 186 -3.27 26.51 27.34
C THR A 186 -4.15 25.75 26.35
N CYS A 187 -5.17 25.04 26.84
CA CYS A 187 -6.20 24.49 25.97
C CYS A 187 -7.59 24.66 26.58
N ASN A 188 -8.62 24.60 25.74
CA ASN A 188 -10.00 24.72 26.17
C ASN A 188 -10.67 23.36 26.39
N LEU A 189 -9.93 22.26 26.43
CA LEU A 189 -10.47 20.93 26.74
C LEU A 189 -10.51 20.72 28.26
N PRO A 190 -11.69 20.44 28.85
CA PRO A 190 -11.80 20.16 30.26
C PRO A 190 -11.00 18.89 30.65
N GLY A 191 -10.23 18.99 31.74
CA GLY A 191 -9.48 17.85 32.28
C GLY A 191 -8.27 17.39 31.48
N VAL A 192 -7.85 18.14 30.46
CA VAL A 192 -6.65 17.89 29.65
C VAL A 192 -5.60 18.96 29.93
N SER A 193 -4.37 18.54 30.27
CA SER A 193 -3.23 19.46 30.36
C SER A 193 -2.76 19.82 28.93
N ALA A 194 -2.59 21.11 28.68
CA ALA A 194 -2.08 21.57 27.39
C ALA A 194 -0.65 21.07 27.10
N GLU A 195 0.16 20.92 28.12
CA GLU A 195 1.53 20.40 28.03
C GLU A 195 1.58 18.98 27.45
N ASP A 196 0.51 18.18 27.64
CA ASP A 196 0.42 16.83 27.13
C ASP A 196 0.48 16.74 25.61
N PHE A 197 0.14 17.79 24.89
CA PHE A 197 0.25 17.85 23.43
C PHE A 197 1.69 18.06 22.95
N PHE A 198 2.57 18.60 23.79
CA PHE A 198 3.95 18.97 23.43
C PHE A 198 5.02 18.01 23.99
N CYS A 199 4.67 17.21 24.98
CA CYS A 199 5.58 16.23 25.55
C CYS A 199 5.83 15.07 24.59
N LYS A 200 7.08 14.59 24.53
CA LYS A 200 7.43 13.35 23.82
C LYS A 200 6.88 12.16 24.61
N LYS A 201 5.70 11.67 24.23
CA LYS A 201 5.04 10.53 24.84
C LYS A 201 4.76 9.44 23.82
N SER A 202 4.78 8.17 24.25
CA SER A 202 4.38 7.05 23.43
C SER A 202 2.85 7.06 23.16
N ARG A 203 2.04 7.54 24.13
CA ARG A 203 0.58 7.65 24.02
C ARG A 203 0.18 9.09 23.69
N LEU A 204 -0.61 9.24 22.63
CA LEU A 204 -1.18 10.52 22.22
C LEU A 204 -2.31 10.96 23.15
N THR A 205 -2.53 12.27 23.25
CA THR A 205 -3.65 12.86 24.01
C THR A 205 -4.93 12.77 23.21
N THR A 206 -5.96 12.14 23.76
CA THR A 206 -7.27 11.98 23.11
C THR A 206 -8.06 13.28 23.14
N ILE A 207 -8.55 13.69 21.99
CA ILE A 207 -9.50 14.77 21.81
C ILE A 207 -10.88 14.13 21.59
N PRO A 208 -11.90 14.51 22.42
CA PRO A 208 -13.23 13.95 22.32
C PRO A 208 -13.87 14.14 20.94
N PRO A 209 -14.94 13.40 20.62
CA PRO A 209 -15.67 13.59 19.37
C PRO A 209 -16.01 15.05 19.10
N GLN A 210 -15.84 15.47 17.84
CA GLN A 210 -16.12 16.83 17.40
C GLN A 210 -17.59 17.19 17.67
N GLN A 211 -17.78 18.40 18.20
CA GLN A 211 -19.09 19.01 18.31
C GLN A 211 -19.28 20.04 17.19
N PRO A 212 -20.34 19.98 16.39
CA PRO A 212 -20.57 20.93 15.31
C PRO A 212 -20.46 22.38 15.76
N GLY A 213 -19.71 23.21 15.03
CA GLY A 213 -19.51 24.62 15.33
C GLY A 213 -18.64 24.94 16.54
N LYS A 214 -18.02 23.92 17.17
CA LYS A 214 -17.08 24.11 18.27
C LYS A 214 -15.65 23.76 17.84
N SER A 215 -14.71 24.59 18.24
CA SER A 215 -13.27 24.40 18.04
C SER A 215 -12.59 23.97 19.32
N VAL A 216 -11.54 23.14 19.17
CA VAL A 216 -10.56 22.90 20.22
C VAL A 216 -9.37 23.80 19.95
N TYR A 217 -9.03 24.61 20.92
CA TYR A 217 -7.89 25.53 20.86
C TYR A 217 -6.76 25.04 21.75
N ILE A 218 -5.56 24.95 21.17
CA ILE A 218 -4.30 24.72 21.87
C ILE A 218 -3.43 25.94 21.58
N ASN A 219 -3.23 26.79 22.59
CA ASN A 219 -2.56 28.07 22.42
C ASN A 219 -1.12 28.02 22.96
N LEU A 220 -0.23 28.74 22.29
CA LEU A 220 1.16 28.95 22.68
C LEU A 220 1.40 30.47 22.78
N ASP A 221 1.79 30.98 23.95
CA ASP A 221 2.26 32.35 24.16
C ASP A 221 3.77 32.32 24.40
N PHE A 222 4.54 32.82 23.45
CA PHE A 222 6.00 32.84 23.48
C PHE A 222 6.58 33.98 24.31
N GLU A 223 5.73 34.84 24.88
CA GLU A 223 6.12 36.08 25.60
C GLU A 223 6.87 37.09 24.74
N THR A 224 7.63 36.66 23.76
CA THR A 224 8.33 37.46 22.74
C THR A 224 7.96 36.93 21.35
N SER A 225 8.34 37.64 20.29
CA SER A 225 8.09 37.20 18.92
C SER A 225 8.88 35.92 18.63
N PHE A 226 8.19 34.92 18.05
CA PHE A 226 8.77 33.68 17.55
C PHE A 226 8.51 33.57 16.04
N THR A 227 9.53 33.17 15.28
CA THR A 227 9.38 32.91 13.85
C THR A 227 9.22 31.42 13.61
N ALA A 228 8.06 30.99 13.12
CA ALA A 228 7.76 29.62 12.76
C ALA A 228 7.87 29.39 11.25
N ARG A 229 8.31 28.19 10.81
CA ARG A 229 8.42 27.76 9.41
C ARG A 229 7.89 26.34 9.18
N SER A 230 7.74 25.57 10.24
CA SER A 230 7.18 24.22 10.15
C SER A 230 6.49 23.83 11.45
N ILE A 231 5.53 22.94 11.32
CA ILE A 231 4.88 22.27 12.44
C ILE A 231 4.92 20.76 12.19
N THR A 232 5.44 20.02 13.18
CA THR A 232 5.46 18.55 13.20
C THR A 232 4.59 18.08 14.34
N TYR A 233 3.79 17.04 14.11
CA TYR A 233 2.92 16.45 15.14
C TYR A 233 2.67 14.98 14.87
N ARG A 234 2.36 14.22 15.93
CA ARG A 234 1.82 12.87 15.81
C ARG A 234 0.31 12.93 15.94
N VAL A 235 -0.39 12.17 15.10
CA VAL A 235 -1.85 12.13 15.10
C VAL A 235 -2.34 10.71 14.86
N SER A 236 -3.44 10.35 15.54
CA SER A 236 -4.11 9.06 15.30
C SER A 236 -4.57 8.97 13.84
N LYS A 237 -4.26 7.83 13.23
CA LYS A 237 -4.67 7.55 11.85
C LYS A 237 -6.18 7.49 11.75
N ARG A 238 -6.72 8.11 10.72
CA ARG A 238 -8.12 8.00 10.38
C ARG A 238 -8.38 6.72 9.62
N SER A 239 -9.41 5.99 10.01
CA SER A 239 -9.98 4.97 9.14
C SER A 239 -10.53 5.69 7.90
N LYS A 240 -10.39 5.05 6.74
CA LYS A 240 -11.14 5.46 5.55
C LYS A 240 -12.62 5.60 5.95
N ALA A 241 -13.26 6.72 5.65
CA ALA A 241 -14.69 6.69 5.44
C ALA A 241 -14.94 5.60 4.41
N SER A 242 -15.86 4.69 4.70
CA SER A 242 -16.00 3.37 4.04
C SER A 242 -16.52 3.43 2.62
N THR A 243 -15.84 4.11 1.72
CA THR A 243 -16.27 4.17 0.33
C THR A 243 -15.05 4.25 -0.56
N GLY A 244 -14.55 3.07 -0.91
CA GLY A 244 -13.34 2.84 -1.62
C GLY A 244 -13.23 3.41 -3.03
N ALA A 245 -12.45 4.38 -3.38
CA ALA A 245 -11.75 4.62 -4.63
C ALA A 245 -10.77 5.78 -4.52
N MET A 246 -9.72 5.75 -5.31
CA MET A 246 -8.66 6.75 -5.30
C MET A 246 -9.06 8.02 -6.06
N ASN A 247 -8.69 9.18 -5.53
CA ASN A 247 -8.53 10.36 -6.36
C ASN A 247 -7.23 10.23 -7.16
N VAL A 248 -7.36 9.89 -8.42
CA VAL A 248 -6.26 10.11 -9.35
C VAL A 248 -6.22 11.60 -9.67
N PRO A 249 -5.05 12.27 -9.54
CA PRO A 249 -4.93 13.68 -9.91
C PRO A 249 -5.39 13.92 -11.34
N GLY A 250 -6.35 14.85 -11.52
CA GLY A 250 -6.87 15.19 -12.83
C GLY A 250 -8.06 14.36 -13.31
N ALA A 251 -8.48 13.30 -12.60
CA ALA A 251 -9.74 12.64 -12.87
C ALA A 251 -10.91 13.44 -12.27
N PRO A 252 -12.08 13.52 -12.94
CA PRO A 252 -13.27 14.07 -12.34
C PRO A 252 -13.59 13.29 -11.06
N ALA A 253 -13.64 13.99 -9.92
CA ALA A 253 -13.69 13.38 -8.59
C ALA A 253 -14.91 12.48 -8.36
N ASP A 254 -15.97 12.65 -9.12
CA ASP A 254 -17.29 12.13 -8.79
C ASP A 254 -17.80 11.03 -9.72
N GLU A 255 -17.25 10.87 -10.91
CA GLU A 255 -17.80 9.96 -11.90
C GLU A 255 -17.00 8.67 -12.12
N PHE A 256 -15.69 8.69 -11.90
CA PHE A 256 -14.82 7.58 -12.31
C PHE A 256 -14.39 6.65 -11.17
N TYR A 257 -14.32 7.14 -9.95
CA TYR A 257 -13.69 6.41 -8.83
C TYR A 257 -14.59 6.27 -7.61
N GLY A 258 -15.86 6.59 -7.72
CA GLY A 258 -16.79 6.55 -6.58
C GLY A 258 -16.17 7.22 -5.34
N SER A 259 -16.89 7.90 -4.59
CA SER A 259 -16.61 8.81 -3.47
C SER A 259 -15.59 8.40 -2.38
N SER A 260 -14.61 7.55 -2.63
CA SER A 260 -13.80 6.97 -1.57
C SER A 260 -12.53 7.72 -1.21
N TYR A 261 -12.10 8.65 -2.04
CA TYR A 261 -11.24 9.73 -1.58
C TYR A 261 -12.03 11.04 -1.54
N VAL A 262 -13.05 11.06 -0.75
CA VAL A 262 -13.53 12.33 -0.25
C VAL A 262 -12.31 13.04 0.31
N LYS A 263 -11.97 14.21 -0.24
CA LYS A 263 -10.93 15.07 0.28
C LYS A 263 -11.21 15.24 1.76
N GLN A 264 -10.48 14.50 2.59
CA GLN A 264 -10.77 14.56 4.02
C GLN A 264 -10.48 15.95 4.51
N PRO A 265 -11.33 16.51 5.37
CA PRO A 265 -11.10 17.83 5.90
C PRO A 265 -9.77 17.84 6.65
N PRO A 266 -9.06 18.96 6.69
CA PRO A 266 -7.94 19.13 7.59
C PRO A 266 -8.39 18.90 9.04
N LEU A 267 -7.44 18.58 9.92
CA LEU A 267 -7.70 18.48 11.37
C LEU A 267 -8.12 19.81 11.97
N GLY A 268 -7.89 20.88 11.27
CA GLY A 268 -8.01 22.27 11.63
C GLY A 268 -6.88 23.07 10.99
N GLN A 269 -6.46 24.14 11.63
CA GLN A 269 -5.43 25.04 11.11
C GLN A 269 -4.48 25.52 12.21
N LEU A 270 -3.24 25.84 11.81
CA LEU A 270 -2.32 26.64 12.61
C LEU A 270 -2.63 28.10 12.35
N GLU A 271 -2.69 28.89 13.40
CA GLU A 271 -2.97 30.34 13.34
C GLU A 271 -1.90 31.12 14.10
N VAL A 272 -1.71 32.40 13.75
CA VAL A 272 -0.76 33.33 14.39
C VAL A 272 -1.44 34.61 14.76
N SER A 273 -0.96 35.28 15.84
CA SER A 273 -1.44 36.58 16.29
C SER A 273 -0.33 37.36 17.02
N ASP A 274 -0.36 38.67 16.96
CA ASP A 274 0.50 39.57 17.74
C ASP A 274 -0.17 40.05 19.03
N ASP A 275 -1.50 40.07 19.07
CA ASP A 275 -2.29 40.58 20.20
C ASP A 275 -3.00 39.50 21.03
N GLY A 276 -2.98 38.26 20.55
CA GLY A 276 -3.66 37.10 21.20
C GLY A 276 -5.20 37.14 21.03
N ILE A 277 -5.74 38.06 20.25
CA ILE A 277 -7.17 38.25 19.98
C ILE A 277 -7.48 37.99 18.51
N ASN A 278 -6.77 38.65 17.62
CA ASN A 278 -6.97 38.59 16.17
C ASN A 278 -5.98 37.60 15.56
N TYR A 279 -6.49 36.43 15.14
CA TYR A 279 -5.69 35.36 14.58
C TYR A 279 -5.83 35.29 13.07
N SER A 280 -4.71 35.06 12.39
CA SER A 280 -4.63 34.79 10.95
C SER A 280 -4.18 33.36 10.70
N LYS A 281 -4.77 32.70 9.70
CA LYS A 281 -4.39 31.33 9.30
C LYS A 281 -2.98 31.31 8.74
N VAL A 282 -2.18 30.33 9.19
CA VAL A 282 -0.84 30.03 8.68
C VAL A 282 -0.91 28.87 7.68
N CYS A 283 -1.42 27.72 8.11
CA CYS A 283 -1.54 26.52 7.28
C CYS A 283 -2.65 25.60 7.79
N ASP A 284 -3.08 24.65 6.94
CA ASP A 284 -3.96 23.57 7.34
C ASP A 284 -3.15 22.45 8.02
N LEU A 285 -3.70 21.89 9.11
CA LEU A 285 -3.17 20.71 9.77
C LEU A 285 -3.68 19.47 9.05
N LYS A 286 -2.81 18.74 8.38
CA LYS A 286 -3.17 17.60 7.52
C LYS A 286 -3.39 16.34 8.34
N PRO A 287 -4.41 15.52 8.05
CA PRO A 287 -4.58 14.21 8.65
C PRO A 287 -3.56 13.23 8.09
N ILE A 288 -3.40 12.10 8.79
CA ILE A 288 -2.74 10.92 8.27
C ILE A 288 -3.81 9.89 7.97
N TYR A 289 -3.82 9.37 6.74
CA TYR A 289 -4.73 8.30 6.37
C TYR A 289 -4.17 6.97 6.85
N GLN A 290 -5.06 6.07 7.20
CA GLN A 290 -4.71 4.70 7.43
C GLN A 290 -4.41 4.06 6.06
N ALA A 291 -3.24 4.36 5.50
CA ALA A 291 -2.67 3.43 4.54
C ALA A 291 -2.47 2.11 5.27
N ALA A 292 -2.85 1.02 4.64
CA ALA A 292 -2.76 -0.28 5.23
C ALA A 292 -1.40 -0.48 5.92
N ALA A 293 -1.42 -0.93 7.15
CA ALA A 293 -0.28 -1.37 7.97
C ALA A 293 0.87 -0.39 8.27
N SER A 294 0.90 0.85 7.78
CA SER A 294 1.94 1.79 8.21
C SER A 294 1.78 2.12 9.70
N ARG A 295 2.84 1.95 10.48
CA ARG A 295 2.90 2.32 11.90
C ARG A 295 3.39 3.75 12.13
N TRP A 296 3.74 4.47 11.06
CA TRP A 296 4.18 5.84 11.16
C TRP A 296 2.98 6.76 11.37
N ASP A 297 3.02 7.61 12.38
CA ASP A 297 1.91 8.48 12.79
C ASP A 297 2.33 9.96 12.91
N GLN A 298 3.50 10.33 12.39
CA GLN A 298 4.04 11.68 12.37
C GLN A 298 3.73 12.38 11.03
N LYS A 299 3.49 13.68 11.10
CA LYS A 299 3.25 14.56 9.95
C LYS A 299 3.96 15.89 10.14
N THR A 300 4.63 16.36 9.10
CA THR A 300 5.26 17.69 9.06
C THR A 300 4.61 18.54 7.97
N VAL A 301 4.24 19.75 8.32
CA VAL A 301 3.76 20.78 7.37
C VAL A 301 4.72 21.95 7.42
N SER A 302 5.28 22.32 6.27
CA SER A 302 6.17 23.47 6.11
C SER A 302 5.39 24.62 5.49
N PHE A 303 5.77 25.84 5.85
CA PHE A 303 5.12 27.07 5.36
C PHE A 303 6.13 28.23 5.33
N PRO A 304 5.87 29.29 4.56
CA PRO A 304 6.70 30.51 4.59
C PRO A 304 6.86 31.04 6.02
N ALA A 305 8.01 31.65 6.32
CA ALA A 305 8.29 32.18 7.66
C ALA A 305 7.17 33.12 8.13
N VAL A 306 6.63 32.85 9.31
CA VAL A 306 5.60 33.64 9.96
C VAL A 306 6.08 33.99 11.37
N THR A 307 6.07 35.28 11.69
CA THR A 307 6.50 35.80 12.99
C THR A 307 5.30 36.33 13.77
N GLY A 308 5.20 35.97 15.03
CA GLY A 308 4.20 36.47 15.96
C GLY A 308 4.48 36.01 17.38
N ARG A 309 3.82 36.63 18.36
CA ARG A 309 3.95 36.20 19.77
C ARG A 309 3.06 35.02 20.08
N TYR A 310 1.85 34.96 19.52
CA TYR A 310 0.86 33.95 19.84
C TYR A 310 0.66 33.03 18.65
N PHE A 311 0.70 31.74 18.89
CA PHE A 311 0.31 30.71 17.93
C PHE A 311 -0.82 29.87 18.51
N ARG A 312 -1.68 29.34 17.63
CA ARG A 312 -2.81 28.53 18.04
C ARG A 312 -3.08 27.39 17.05
N LEU A 313 -3.18 26.17 17.57
CA LEU A 313 -3.83 25.10 16.83
C LEU A 313 -5.34 25.27 17.03
N ASN A 314 -6.04 25.57 15.97
CA ASN A 314 -7.50 25.64 15.93
C ASN A 314 -8.01 24.37 15.24
N LEU A 315 -8.43 23.39 16.05
CA LEU A 315 -8.89 22.10 15.57
C LEU A 315 -10.41 22.14 15.42
N HIS A 316 -10.88 21.91 14.18
CA HIS A 316 -12.29 21.99 13.83
C HIS A 316 -12.57 21.17 12.56
N ASP A 317 -13.81 20.72 12.39
CA ASP A 317 -14.31 20.07 11.18
C ASP A 317 -13.47 18.88 10.69
N TRP A 318 -12.83 18.16 11.61
CA TRP A 318 -11.97 17.01 11.27
C TRP A 318 -12.75 15.72 10.99
N CYS A 319 -14.08 15.70 11.22
CA CYS A 319 -14.94 14.55 10.97
C CYS A 319 -15.79 14.74 9.72
N LEU A 320 -15.90 13.69 8.91
CA LEU A 320 -16.88 13.61 7.84
C LEU A 320 -18.20 13.01 8.35
N ALA A 321 -19.29 13.33 7.71
CA ALA A 321 -20.57 12.65 7.95
C ALA A 321 -20.39 11.13 7.73
N GLY A 322 -20.70 10.32 8.76
CA GLY A 322 -20.50 8.87 8.71
C GLY A 322 -19.11 8.39 9.13
N ASP A 323 -18.23 9.25 9.63
CA ASP A 323 -16.94 8.85 10.21
C ASP A 323 -17.20 7.96 11.45
N GLN A 324 -16.63 6.76 11.45
CA GLN A 324 -16.75 5.80 12.55
C GLN A 324 -15.80 6.12 13.72
N ARG A 325 -14.85 7.05 13.55
CA ARG A 325 -13.91 7.49 14.59
C ARG A 325 -13.95 9.01 14.73
N PRO A 326 -14.98 9.52 15.39
CA PRO A 326 -15.14 10.97 15.55
C PRO A 326 -14.15 11.59 16.55
N GLU A 327 -13.49 10.77 17.39
CA GLU A 327 -12.39 11.19 18.25
C GLU A 327 -11.08 11.29 17.49
N MET A 328 -10.18 12.14 17.95
CA MET A 328 -8.82 12.29 17.42
C MET A 328 -7.83 12.17 18.58
N ALA A 329 -6.63 11.64 18.35
CA ALA A 329 -5.54 11.75 19.30
C ALA A 329 -4.37 12.50 18.67
N LEU A 330 -3.80 13.45 19.38
CA LEU A 330 -2.73 14.35 18.95
C LEU A 330 -1.63 14.42 20.01
N GLY A 331 -0.38 14.58 19.59
CA GLY A 331 0.73 14.76 20.51
C GLY A 331 2.06 15.04 19.82
N ASN A 332 3.12 15.18 20.60
CA ASN A 332 4.48 15.50 20.16
C ASN A 332 4.51 16.70 19.20
N VAL A 333 3.67 17.70 19.44
CA VAL A 333 3.57 18.89 18.61
C VAL A 333 4.85 19.71 18.75
N THR A 334 5.50 19.99 17.63
CA THR A 334 6.69 20.83 17.57
C THR A 334 6.49 21.93 16.54
N LEU A 335 6.31 23.15 16.99
CA LEU A 335 6.36 24.35 16.16
C LEU A 335 7.83 24.79 16.06
N SER A 336 8.35 25.06 14.86
CA SER A 336 9.78 25.19 14.64
C SER A 336 10.11 26.27 13.61
N SER A 337 11.25 26.96 13.83
CA SER A 337 11.90 27.81 12.81
C SER A 337 12.77 27.04 11.82
N ARG A 338 12.88 25.73 11.99
CA ARG A 338 13.74 24.86 11.16
C ARG A 338 13.31 24.84 9.71
N ALA A 339 14.28 24.85 8.81
CA ALA A 339 14.03 24.48 7.42
C ALA A 339 13.68 23.00 7.33
N ARG A 340 12.56 22.67 6.69
CA ARG A 340 12.10 21.29 6.47
C ARG A 340 11.43 21.18 5.10
N ILE A 341 11.60 20.03 4.48
CA ILE A 341 10.79 19.66 3.33
C ILE A 341 9.34 19.50 3.78
N ASP A 342 8.40 20.07 3.04
CA ASP A 342 6.97 19.91 3.30
C ASP A 342 6.57 18.44 3.09
N GLN A 343 5.92 17.85 4.08
CA GLN A 343 5.47 16.47 4.07
C GLN A 343 6.59 15.48 3.72
N TRP A 344 7.74 15.65 4.37
CA TRP A 344 8.92 14.82 4.11
C TRP A 344 8.67 13.34 4.37
N GLU A 345 7.78 13.00 5.29
CA GLU A 345 7.46 11.61 5.64
C GLU A 345 6.90 10.84 4.43
N GLU A 346 5.97 11.46 3.68
CA GLU A 346 5.45 10.87 2.45
C GLU A 346 6.51 10.84 1.35
N ARG A 347 7.28 11.93 1.24
CA ARG A 347 8.33 12.05 0.23
C ARG A 347 9.46 11.05 0.43
N ALA A 348 9.76 10.71 1.68
CA ALA A 348 10.74 9.70 2.06
C ALA A 348 10.14 8.26 2.11
N GLY A 349 8.88 8.08 1.70
CA GLY A 349 8.25 6.76 1.57
C GLY A 349 7.81 6.11 2.88
N PHE A 350 7.59 6.89 3.96
CA PHE A 350 6.99 6.36 5.20
C PHE A 350 5.48 6.14 5.09
N TYR A 351 4.86 6.80 4.13
CA TYR A 351 3.44 6.64 3.74
C TYR A 351 3.31 6.36 2.26
N SER A 352 2.17 5.81 1.89
CA SER A 352 1.74 5.65 0.51
C SER A 352 0.63 6.67 0.17
N GLU A 353 0.93 7.95 0.23
CA GLU A 353 0.01 9.03 -0.10
C GLU A 353 0.47 9.82 -1.33
N TYR A 354 -0.48 10.40 -2.08
CA TYR A 354 -0.18 11.29 -3.18
C TYR A 354 0.20 12.69 -2.70
N ILE A 355 1.35 13.19 -3.14
CA ILE A 355 1.77 14.57 -2.96
C ILE A 355 1.66 15.28 -4.30
N LEU A 356 0.65 16.15 -4.42
CA LEU A 356 0.35 16.85 -5.68
C LEU A 356 1.26 18.05 -5.94
N LYS A 357 1.78 18.67 -4.88
CA LYS A 357 2.60 19.90 -4.99
C LYS A 357 3.71 19.88 -3.96
N ASN A 358 4.88 20.34 -4.36
CA ASN A 358 5.91 20.72 -3.41
C ASN A 358 5.61 22.14 -2.90
N LEU A 359 5.22 22.25 -1.63
CA LEU A 359 4.94 23.51 -0.96
C LEU A 359 6.10 23.96 -0.04
N THR A 360 7.26 23.30 -0.16
CA THR A 360 8.45 23.66 0.61
C THR A 360 8.86 25.09 0.27
N PRO A 361 8.97 25.98 1.27
CA PRO A 361 9.42 27.35 1.05
C PRO A 361 10.89 27.40 0.59
N ALA A 362 11.31 28.53 0.04
CA ALA A 362 12.72 28.80 -0.17
C ALA A 362 13.42 29.08 1.16
N TYR A 363 14.68 28.64 1.27
CA TYR A 363 15.55 28.82 2.42
C TYR A 363 16.90 29.37 1.96
N THR A 364 17.66 29.97 2.90
CA THR A 364 19.04 30.44 2.65
C THR A 364 20.04 29.28 2.79
N ASP A 365 21.24 29.45 2.28
CA ASP A 365 22.29 28.40 2.32
C ASP A 365 22.67 28.07 3.77
N GLU A 366 22.57 29.02 4.72
CA GLU A 366 22.89 28.80 6.13
C GLU A 366 21.80 27.97 6.86
N GLU A 367 20.61 27.88 6.30
CA GLU A 367 19.47 27.16 6.88
C GLU A 367 19.39 25.70 6.41
N ILE A 368 20.21 25.31 5.44
CA ILE A 368 20.26 23.99 4.82
C ILE A 368 21.60 23.31 5.03
N ILE A 369 21.69 22.03 4.70
CA ILE A 369 22.94 21.27 4.79
C ILE A 369 23.71 21.40 3.48
N ASP A 370 24.94 21.94 3.52
CA ASP A 370 25.85 21.87 2.37
C ASP A 370 26.42 20.44 2.29
N LEU A 371 26.23 19.76 1.15
CA LEU A 371 26.75 18.41 0.89
C LEU A 371 28.25 18.27 1.18
N LYS A 372 29.04 19.31 0.94
CA LYS A 372 30.49 19.30 1.15
C LYS A 372 30.90 19.27 2.61
N THR A 373 29.99 19.60 3.51
CA THR A 373 30.24 19.66 4.97
C THR A 373 29.87 18.38 5.68
N ILE A 374 29.23 17.43 4.98
CA ILE A 374 28.85 16.15 5.58
C ILE A 374 30.08 15.28 5.77
N VAL A 375 30.25 14.80 7.00
CA VAL A 375 31.35 13.90 7.39
C VAL A 375 30.77 12.51 7.67
N ASP A 376 31.28 11.51 7.00
CA ASP A 376 30.95 10.11 7.30
C ASP A 376 31.80 9.62 8.48
N LEU A 377 31.13 9.25 9.56
CA LEU A 377 31.71 8.73 10.81
C LEU A 377 31.39 7.25 11.01
N THR A 378 30.80 6.57 10.03
CA THR A 378 30.33 5.18 10.16
C THR A 378 31.41 4.25 10.65
N SER A 379 32.64 4.34 10.09
CA SER A 379 33.77 3.51 10.48
C SER A 379 34.36 3.84 11.86
N LYS A 380 33.95 4.95 12.47
CA LYS A 380 34.42 5.37 13.82
C LYS A 380 33.48 4.95 14.93
N MET A 381 32.31 4.43 14.60
CA MET A 381 31.35 3.89 15.56
C MET A 381 31.66 2.41 15.83
N GLY A 382 31.81 2.04 17.08
CA GLY A 382 31.92 0.64 17.52
C GLY A 382 30.56 -0.10 17.42
N THR A 383 30.61 -1.42 17.49
CA THR A 383 29.41 -2.28 17.47
C THR A 383 28.50 -2.09 18.67
N ASP A 384 29.00 -1.48 19.75
CA ASP A 384 28.23 -1.08 20.93
C ASP A 384 27.56 0.31 20.78
N GLY A 385 27.71 0.94 19.61
CA GLY A 385 27.16 2.27 19.30
C GLY A 385 28.04 3.41 19.86
N ARG A 386 29.22 3.12 20.41
CA ARG A 386 30.16 4.13 20.91
C ARG A 386 30.86 4.78 19.73
N LEU A 387 30.77 6.11 19.66
CA LEU A 387 31.48 6.94 18.69
C LEU A 387 32.59 7.71 19.37
N GLU A 388 33.77 7.72 18.78
CA GLU A 388 34.89 8.57 19.15
C GLU A 388 35.25 9.49 17.99
N TRP A 389 35.17 10.80 18.22
CA TRP A 389 35.41 11.80 17.20
C TRP A 389 35.94 13.13 17.78
N ASP A 390 36.97 13.65 17.14
CA ASP A 390 37.48 15.01 17.42
C ASP A 390 36.56 16.00 16.65
N VAL A 391 35.63 16.61 17.38
CA VAL A 391 34.64 17.52 16.81
C VAL A 391 35.31 18.82 16.41
N PRO A 392 35.18 19.27 15.15
CA PRO A 392 35.70 20.55 14.67
C PRO A 392 35.08 21.75 15.39
N GLU A 393 35.59 22.94 15.14
CA GLU A 393 34.98 24.18 15.62
C GLU A 393 33.58 24.37 15.10
N GLY A 394 32.68 24.95 15.91
CA GLY A 394 31.24 25.10 15.59
C GLY A 394 30.36 24.04 16.23
N ASP A 395 29.05 24.17 16.03
CA ASP A 395 28.07 23.22 16.51
C ASP A 395 27.76 22.17 15.43
N TRP A 396 27.67 20.91 15.84
CA TRP A 396 27.51 19.78 14.93
C TRP A 396 26.30 18.92 15.28
N VAL A 397 25.54 18.47 14.27
CA VAL A 397 24.59 17.37 14.36
C VAL A 397 25.30 16.08 14.00
N ILE A 398 25.19 15.06 14.85
CA ILE A 398 25.56 13.68 14.53
C ILE A 398 24.25 12.90 14.40
N MET A 399 24.01 12.29 13.23
CA MET A 399 22.87 11.41 13.00
C MET A 399 23.34 9.97 12.84
N ARG A 400 22.75 9.06 13.64
CA ARG A 400 22.91 7.61 13.49
C ARG A 400 21.70 7.09 12.74
N PHE A 401 21.91 6.57 11.55
CA PHE A 401 20.89 5.99 10.68
C PHE A 401 20.90 4.47 10.80
N ALA A 402 19.72 3.91 10.89
CA ALA A 402 19.51 2.47 10.90
C ALA A 402 18.21 2.13 10.14
N HIS A 403 17.96 0.85 9.95
CA HIS A 403 16.65 0.39 9.52
C HIS A 403 16.06 -0.58 10.55
N GLU A 404 14.74 -0.67 10.57
CA GLU A 404 13.98 -1.53 11.47
C GLU A 404 12.77 -2.12 10.76
N SER A 405 12.23 -3.21 11.32
CA SER A 405 10.97 -3.78 10.84
C SER A 405 9.84 -2.75 10.94
N THR A 406 9.01 -2.63 9.89
CA THR A 406 7.76 -1.85 9.98
C THR A 406 6.78 -2.44 10.99
N GLY A 407 6.97 -3.73 11.36
CA GLY A 407 6.08 -4.49 12.23
C GLY A 407 4.69 -4.70 11.64
N GLY A 408 4.53 -4.55 10.33
CA GLY A 408 3.28 -4.80 9.60
C GLY A 408 2.88 -6.27 9.71
N PRO A 409 1.68 -6.62 10.22
CA PRO A 409 1.23 -8.00 10.30
C PRO A 409 0.63 -8.48 8.99
N SER A 410 0.71 -9.78 8.73
CA SER A 410 -0.09 -10.44 7.69
C SER A 410 -1.59 -10.28 7.99
N LYS A 411 -2.42 -10.18 6.93
CA LYS A 411 -3.84 -9.86 7.04
C LYS A 411 -4.73 -11.02 6.63
N HIS A 412 -5.83 -11.18 7.36
CA HIS A 412 -6.91 -12.11 7.06
C HIS A 412 -6.51 -13.58 6.92
N GLY A 413 -5.32 -13.94 7.43
CA GLY A 413 -4.90 -15.33 7.50
C GLY A 413 -5.48 -16.07 8.70
N ARG A 414 -5.39 -17.39 8.70
CA ARG A 414 -5.73 -18.24 9.86
C ARG A 414 -4.85 -17.92 11.05
N ALA A 415 -5.40 -18.05 12.24
CA ALA A 415 -4.75 -17.63 13.49
C ALA A 415 -3.34 -18.24 13.69
N ASN A 416 -3.17 -19.50 13.31
CA ASN A 416 -1.90 -20.25 13.46
C ASN A 416 -0.82 -19.88 12.41
N LEU A 417 -1.16 -19.13 11.38
CA LEU A 417 -0.21 -18.65 10.37
C LEU A 417 -0.05 -17.12 10.35
N LYS A 418 -0.53 -16.44 11.40
CA LYS A 418 -0.27 -15.00 11.56
C LYS A 418 1.21 -14.75 11.79
N GLY A 419 1.72 -13.71 11.17
CA GLY A 419 3.12 -13.29 11.27
C GLY A 419 3.35 -11.89 10.70
N LEU A 420 4.59 -11.58 10.39
CA LEU A 420 4.96 -10.32 9.75
C LEU A 420 4.81 -10.40 8.23
N GLU A 421 4.58 -9.25 7.62
CA GLU A 421 4.67 -9.08 6.17
C GLU A 421 6.12 -9.22 5.70
N CYS A 422 6.35 -9.98 4.60
CA CYS A 422 7.68 -10.14 4.04
C CYS A 422 8.18 -8.86 3.38
N ASP A 423 9.48 -8.64 3.40
CA ASP A 423 10.14 -7.57 2.67
C ASP A 423 9.99 -7.78 1.15
N LYS A 424 9.24 -6.89 0.49
CA LYS A 424 8.98 -6.96 -0.95
C LYS A 424 10.18 -6.52 -1.81
N MET A 425 11.17 -5.89 -1.19
CA MET A 425 12.41 -5.51 -1.86
C MET A 425 13.51 -6.58 -1.73
N SER A 426 13.31 -7.59 -0.88
CA SER A 426 14.26 -8.69 -0.64
C SER A 426 13.87 -9.97 -1.38
N VAL A 427 14.70 -10.40 -2.32
CA VAL A 427 14.54 -11.69 -3.02
C VAL A 427 14.53 -12.87 -2.04
N GLU A 428 15.34 -12.80 -0.97
CA GLU A 428 15.40 -13.82 0.09
C GLU A 428 14.06 -13.90 0.84
N ALA A 429 13.49 -12.77 1.26
CA ALA A 429 12.22 -12.73 1.99
C ALA A 429 11.07 -13.25 1.12
N VAL A 430 11.02 -12.85 -0.15
CA VAL A 430 10.02 -13.31 -1.12
C VAL A 430 10.14 -14.81 -1.37
N THR A 431 11.36 -15.32 -1.53
CA THR A 431 11.61 -16.76 -1.70
C THR A 431 11.26 -17.55 -0.44
N THR A 432 11.52 -16.99 0.74
CA THR A 432 11.13 -17.60 2.02
C THR A 432 9.61 -17.72 2.13
N GLN A 433 8.87 -16.66 1.77
CA GLN A 433 7.40 -16.70 1.70
C GLN A 433 6.91 -17.78 0.74
N TRP A 434 7.45 -17.81 -0.48
CA TRP A 434 7.11 -18.81 -1.48
C TRP A 434 7.33 -20.24 -0.99
N ASN A 435 8.52 -20.53 -0.46
CA ASN A 435 8.91 -21.87 -0.01
C ASN A 435 8.06 -22.39 1.16
N ASN A 436 7.62 -21.49 2.04
CA ASN A 436 6.86 -21.86 3.23
C ASN A 436 5.35 -21.97 3.00
N TYR A 437 4.81 -21.46 1.88
CA TYR A 437 3.39 -21.54 1.59
C TYR A 437 3.10 -22.14 0.20
N ALA A 438 3.26 -21.37 -0.87
CA ALA A 438 2.82 -21.77 -2.21
C ALA A 438 3.56 -23.03 -2.71
N ALA A 439 4.88 -23.10 -2.56
CA ALA A 439 5.67 -24.25 -2.97
C ALA A 439 5.22 -25.54 -2.25
N ARG A 440 4.96 -25.48 -0.94
CA ARG A 440 4.46 -26.63 -0.18
C ARG A 440 3.13 -27.17 -0.70
N MET A 441 2.22 -26.26 -1.09
CA MET A 441 0.94 -26.64 -1.68
C MET A 441 1.14 -27.28 -3.06
N ILE A 442 1.96 -26.66 -3.91
CA ILE A 442 2.27 -27.17 -5.25
C ILE A 442 2.90 -28.57 -5.16
N ASP A 443 3.89 -28.77 -4.31
CA ASP A 443 4.58 -30.05 -4.13
C ASP A 443 3.62 -31.13 -3.60
N THR A 444 2.81 -30.79 -2.60
CA THR A 444 1.84 -31.73 -2.00
C THR A 444 0.77 -32.18 -3.01
N LEU A 445 0.26 -31.24 -3.81
CA LEU A 445 -0.75 -31.56 -4.82
C LEU A 445 -0.14 -32.29 -6.03
N SER A 446 1.09 -31.92 -6.42
CA SER A 446 1.81 -32.61 -7.50
C SER A 446 2.10 -34.07 -7.14
N ALA A 447 2.40 -34.37 -5.87
CA ALA A 447 2.64 -35.73 -5.40
C ALA A 447 1.44 -36.68 -5.57
N ILE A 448 0.23 -36.14 -5.70
CA ILE A 448 -1.00 -36.90 -5.99
C ILE A 448 -1.48 -36.72 -7.44
N ASN A 449 -0.63 -36.22 -8.33
CA ASN A 449 -0.95 -35.93 -9.74
C ASN A 449 -2.07 -34.92 -9.96
N VAL A 450 -2.20 -33.95 -9.05
CA VAL A 450 -3.17 -32.85 -9.15
C VAL A 450 -2.44 -31.51 -8.95
N LYS A 451 -1.46 -31.23 -9.82
CA LYS A 451 -0.71 -29.99 -9.79
C LYS A 451 -1.67 -28.80 -10.01
N PRO A 452 -1.55 -27.71 -9.22
CA PRO A 452 -2.32 -26.49 -9.50
C PRO A 452 -1.99 -25.90 -10.87
N ASP A 453 -2.98 -25.29 -11.52
CA ASP A 453 -2.81 -24.61 -12.81
C ASP A 453 -2.09 -23.26 -12.65
N GLY A 454 -2.29 -22.58 -11.53
CA GLY A 454 -1.72 -21.27 -11.28
C GLY A 454 -1.64 -20.87 -9.82
N VAL A 455 -0.91 -19.79 -9.61
CA VAL A 455 -0.85 -19.04 -8.34
C VAL A 455 -1.43 -17.64 -8.61
N ILE A 456 -2.34 -17.22 -7.75
CA ILE A 456 -2.89 -15.87 -7.78
C ILE A 456 -2.37 -15.07 -6.58
N MET A 457 -2.15 -13.79 -6.79
CA MET A 457 -1.80 -12.82 -5.77
C MET A 457 -2.80 -11.66 -5.80
N ASP A 458 -3.43 -11.43 -4.68
CA ASP A 458 -4.33 -10.31 -4.44
C ASP A 458 -3.58 -8.97 -4.34
N SER A 459 -4.30 -7.88 -4.16
CA SER A 459 -3.73 -6.53 -4.05
C SER A 459 -2.74 -6.41 -2.90
N HIS A 460 -1.65 -5.66 -3.15
CA HIS A 460 -0.72 -5.31 -2.09
C HIS A 460 -1.33 -4.27 -1.15
N GLU A 461 -1.69 -4.70 0.05
CA GLU A 461 -2.30 -3.84 1.08
C GLU A 461 -1.47 -3.77 2.37
N ALA A 462 -0.18 -3.98 2.26
CA ALA A 462 0.71 -4.11 3.41
C ALA A 462 1.26 -2.76 3.93
N GLY A 463 1.01 -1.65 3.23
CA GLY A 463 1.55 -0.34 3.54
C GLY A 463 2.89 -0.04 2.89
N ALA A 464 3.54 1.02 3.34
CA ALA A 464 4.80 1.47 2.78
C ALA A 464 6.00 0.83 3.47
N GLN A 465 7.06 0.63 2.69
CA GLN A 465 8.42 0.37 3.14
C GLN A 465 9.37 1.28 2.34
N ASN A 466 10.48 1.70 2.92
CA ASN A 466 11.43 2.58 2.26
C ASN A 466 12.88 2.16 2.43
N TRP A 467 13.11 0.96 2.96
CA TRP A 467 14.44 0.36 3.13
C TRP A 467 14.40 -1.16 3.00
N THR A 468 15.55 -1.72 2.66
CA THR A 468 15.87 -3.16 2.69
C THR A 468 17.39 -3.29 2.83
N PRO A 469 17.94 -4.37 3.38
CA PRO A 469 19.38 -4.62 3.34
C PRO A 469 19.93 -4.56 1.91
N GLY A 470 20.99 -3.78 1.70
CA GLY A 470 21.60 -3.59 0.37
C GLY A 470 20.89 -2.56 -0.53
N PHE A 471 19.95 -1.79 0.01
CA PHE A 471 19.20 -0.80 -0.76
C PHE A 471 20.13 0.30 -1.33
N GLU A 472 21.18 0.67 -0.64
CA GLU A 472 22.17 1.65 -1.06
C GLU A 472 22.88 1.22 -2.36
N GLN A 473 23.20 -0.07 -2.53
CA GLN A 473 23.80 -0.59 -3.75
C GLN A 473 22.80 -0.56 -4.92
N GLU A 474 21.55 -0.93 -4.66
CA GLU A 474 20.49 -0.84 -5.66
C GLU A 474 20.22 0.60 -6.10
N PHE A 475 20.22 1.54 -5.17
CA PHE A 475 20.09 2.95 -5.47
C PHE A 475 21.25 3.45 -6.34
N LEU A 476 22.49 3.20 -5.92
CA LEU A 476 23.69 3.59 -6.68
C LEU A 476 23.67 3.00 -8.10
N ARG A 477 23.32 1.71 -8.22
CA ARG A 477 23.23 1.03 -9.52
C ARG A 477 22.20 1.66 -10.45
N ARG A 478 21.07 2.10 -9.92
CA ARG A 478 19.94 2.63 -10.70
C ARG A 478 20.05 4.13 -10.98
N LYS A 479 20.63 4.88 -10.05
CA LYS A 479 20.67 6.36 -10.11
C LYS A 479 22.04 6.92 -10.45
N GLY A 480 23.12 6.17 -10.24
CA GLY A 480 24.48 6.56 -10.59
C GLY A 480 25.13 7.51 -9.58
N TYR A 481 24.54 7.73 -8.42
CA TYR A 481 25.12 8.50 -7.33
C TYR A 481 24.82 7.86 -5.97
N ASP A 482 25.66 8.21 -4.96
CA ASP A 482 25.54 7.69 -3.62
C ASP A 482 24.40 8.36 -2.84
N LEU A 483 23.58 7.56 -2.15
CA LEU A 483 22.48 8.07 -1.34
C LEU A 483 22.89 8.52 0.05
N PHE A 484 24.07 8.09 0.56
CA PHE A 484 24.43 8.32 1.97
C PHE A 484 24.43 9.81 2.33
N SER A 485 25.02 10.66 1.49
CA SER A 485 25.03 12.11 1.73
C SER A 485 23.63 12.74 1.79
N TYR A 486 22.61 12.06 1.27
CA TYR A 486 21.23 12.52 1.30
C TYR A 486 20.36 11.86 2.37
N LEU A 487 20.88 10.93 3.18
CA LEU A 487 20.10 10.30 4.26
C LEU A 487 19.43 11.32 5.20
N PRO A 488 20.05 12.48 5.55
CA PRO A 488 19.35 13.50 6.34
C PRO A 488 18.04 14.01 5.68
N ALA A 489 17.94 13.99 4.35
CA ALA A 489 16.73 14.39 3.65
C ALA A 489 15.55 13.43 3.91
N MET A 490 15.82 12.15 4.13
CA MET A 490 14.81 11.18 4.54
C MET A 490 14.24 11.43 5.94
N MET A 491 14.92 12.31 6.72
CA MET A 491 14.48 12.78 8.04
C MET A 491 14.04 14.26 8.02
N GLY A 492 13.73 14.77 6.81
CA GLY A 492 13.16 16.08 6.60
C GLY A 492 14.12 17.24 6.51
N TYR A 493 15.42 17.02 6.58
CA TYR A 493 16.40 18.07 6.33
C TYR A 493 16.46 18.43 4.84
N ILE A 494 16.88 19.65 4.55
CA ILE A 494 17.17 20.08 3.18
C ILE A 494 18.66 19.94 2.96
N VAL A 495 19.07 19.22 1.93
CA VAL A 495 20.45 18.92 1.60
C VAL A 495 20.77 19.48 0.21
N GLY A 496 21.80 20.29 0.10
CA GLY A 496 22.20 20.98 -1.12
C GLY A 496 21.26 22.14 -1.48
N SER A 497 20.05 21.82 -1.86
CA SER A 497 18.97 22.78 -2.12
C SER A 497 17.60 22.10 -1.96
N VAL A 498 16.52 22.86 -1.94
CA VAL A 498 15.14 22.31 -1.97
C VAL A 498 14.94 21.46 -3.21
N THR A 499 15.43 21.92 -4.36
CA THR A 499 15.28 21.21 -5.65
C THR A 499 16.07 19.90 -5.67
N GLU A 500 17.32 19.90 -5.21
CA GLU A 500 18.15 18.68 -5.12
C GLU A 500 17.58 17.68 -4.14
N THR A 501 17.13 18.15 -2.98
CA THR A 501 16.46 17.28 -1.99
C THR A 501 15.19 16.65 -2.54
N ASP A 502 14.35 17.41 -3.26
CA ASP A 502 13.12 16.89 -3.85
C ASP A 502 13.42 15.89 -4.98
N ALA A 503 14.45 16.14 -5.79
CA ALA A 503 14.93 15.22 -6.82
C ALA A 503 15.44 13.90 -6.21
N PHE A 504 16.24 13.98 -5.14
CA PHE A 504 16.69 12.80 -4.40
C PHE A 504 15.50 11.99 -3.85
N LEU A 505 14.54 12.64 -3.20
CA LEU A 505 13.37 11.97 -2.63
C LEU A 505 12.46 11.36 -3.71
N TYR A 506 12.42 11.95 -4.90
CA TYR A 506 11.78 11.33 -6.07
C TYR A 506 12.56 10.08 -6.51
N ASP A 507 13.89 10.17 -6.65
CA ASP A 507 14.75 9.04 -7.03
C ASP A 507 14.70 7.90 -6.03
N LEU A 508 14.60 8.21 -4.73
CA LEU A 508 14.38 7.26 -3.65
C LEU A 508 13.09 6.45 -3.89
N ARG A 509 11.95 7.14 -4.03
CA ARG A 509 10.65 6.48 -4.25
C ARG A 509 10.63 5.70 -5.56
N ARG A 510 11.24 6.24 -6.62
CA ARG A 510 11.36 5.53 -7.90
C ARG A 510 12.20 4.26 -7.75
N THR A 511 13.29 4.30 -6.98
CA THR A 511 14.12 3.12 -6.70
C THR A 511 13.33 2.08 -5.91
N VAL A 512 12.60 2.48 -4.87
CA VAL A 512 11.71 1.57 -4.11
C VAL A 512 10.71 0.89 -5.05
N ALA A 513 10.04 1.66 -5.91
CA ALA A 513 9.07 1.14 -6.87
C ALA A 513 9.69 0.14 -7.86
N ASP A 514 10.86 0.46 -8.40
CA ASP A 514 11.59 -0.40 -9.33
C ASP A 514 12.02 -1.71 -8.65
N VAL A 515 12.55 -1.63 -7.42
CA VAL A 515 13.01 -2.80 -6.66
C VAL A 515 11.84 -3.70 -6.27
N ILE A 516 10.71 -3.14 -5.84
CA ILE A 516 9.50 -3.93 -5.56
C ILE A 516 9.02 -4.63 -6.85
N SER A 517 8.99 -3.92 -7.97
CA SER A 517 8.56 -4.51 -9.25
C SER A 517 9.45 -5.67 -9.66
N ASP A 518 10.77 -5.55 -9.51
CA ASP A 518 11.74 -6.57 -9.90
C ASP A 518 11.83 -7.71 -8.87
N ASN A 519 12.00 -7.39 -7.59
CA ASN A 519 12.33 -8.36 -6.55
C ASN A 519 11.10 -9.06 -5.97
N TYR A 520 9.92 -8.45 -6.00
CA TYR A 520 8.69 -9.12 -5.58
C TYR A 520 7.99 -9.80 -6.76
N PHE A 521 7.44 -9.01 -7.66
CA PHE A 521 6.65 -9.55 -8.79
C PHE A 521 7.51 -10.34 -9.76
N GLY A 522 8.70 -9.86 -10.10
CA GLY A 522 9.64 -10.55 -10.99
C GLY A 522 10.17 -11.87 -10.41
N THR A 523 10.48 -11.90 -9.12
CA THR A 523 10.91 -13.15 -8.44
C THR A 523 9.77 -14.16 -8.39
N LEU A 524 8.55 -13.74 -8.01
CA LEU A 524 7.38 -14.62 -7.98
C LEU A 524 7.06 -15.20 -9.37
N GLN A 525 7.12 -14.37 -10.42
CA GLN A 525 6.96 -14.86 -11.79
C GLN A 525 8.02 -15.92 -12.14
N THR A 526 9.27 -15.70 -11.75
CA THR A 526 10.37 -16.66 -11.98
C THR A 526 10.12 -17.97 -11.23
N LEU A 527 9.64 -17.91 -9.99
CA LEU A 527 9.33 -19.09 -9.18
C LEU A 527 8.13 -19.86 -9.76
N CYS A 528 7.07 -19.17 -10.19
CA CYS A 528 5.95 -19.79 -10.88
C CYS A 528 6.37 -20.47 -12.19
N ASN A 529 7.21 -19.83 -13.00
CA ASN A 529 7.76 -20.41 -14.23
C ASN A 529 8.56 -21.71 -13.93
N LYS A 530 9.40 -21.69 -12.90
CA LYS A 530 10.16 -22.89 -12.47
C LYS A 530 9.25 -24.03 -11.99
N ALA A 531 8.17 -23.68 -11.30
CA ALA A 531 7.16 -24.64 -10.86
C ALA A 531 6.23 -25.10 -12.01
N GLY A 532 6.27 -24.41 -13.17
CA GLY A 532 5.41 -24.68 -14.33
C GLY A 532 3.93 -24.42 -14.02
N VAL A 533 3.63 -23.32 -13.34
CA VAL A 533 2.28 -22.82 -13.02
C VAL A 533 2.13 -21.38 -13.51
N ASP A 534 0.91 -20.97 -13.83
CA ASP A 534 0.61 -19.59 -14.19
C ASP A 534 0.75 -18.64 -12.99
N PHE A 535 1.02 -17.36 -13.27
CA PHE A 535 1.03 -16.32 -12.25
C PHE A 535 0.10 -15.17 -12.61
N THR A 536 -0.89 -14.93 -11.77
CA THR A 536 -1.86 -13.82 -11.87
C THR A 536 -1.67 -12.89 -10.67
N ALA A 537 -1.59 -11.56 -10.89
CA ALA A 537 -1.45 -10.63 -9.78
C ALA A 537 -2.09 -9.27 -10.05
N GLN A 538 -2.69 -8.69 -8.99
CA GLN A 538 -3.23 -7.34 -8.98
C GLN A 538 -2.13 -6.27 -8.81
N ALA A 539 -0.92 -6.68 -8.50
CA ALA A 539 0.19 -5.82 -8.15
C ALA A 539 -0.13 -4.96 -6.91
N THR A 540 0.09 -3.65 -6.94
CA THR A 540 -0.23 -2.78 -5.81
C THR A 540 -1.72 -2.44 -5.71
N GLY A 541 -2.55 -3.03 -6.57
CA GLY A 541 -4.02 -2.94 -6.52
C GLY A 541 -4.56 -1.54 -6.78
N ASN A 542 -5.79 -1.31 -6.34
CA ASN A 542 -6.55 -0.09 -6.59
C ASN A 542 -6.10 1.12 -5.74
N GLY A 543 -4.80 1.26 -5.45
CA GLY A 543 -4.19 2.40 -4.78
C GLY A 543 -4.26 2.42 -3.26
N LEU A 544 -4.47 1.30 -2.66
CA LEU A 544 -4.37 1.16 -1.21
C LEU A 544 -2.93 1.29 -0.70
N SER A 545 -1.94 1.09 -1.58
CA SER A 545 -0.52 1.19 -1.26
C SER A 545 0.26 1.65 -2.48
N LEU A 546 0.55 2.94 -2.58
CA LEU A 546 1.29 3.54 -3.69
C LEU A 546 2.80 3.38 -3.52
N VAL A 547 3.25 2.16 -3.29
CA VAL A 547 4.68 1.87 -3.04
C VAL A 547 5.44 1.45 -4.29
N ALA A 548 4.73 1.11 -5.37
CA ALA A 548 5.32 0.70 -6.64
C ALA A 548 4.64 1.41 -7.82
N ASP A 549 5.27 1.34 -8.99
CA ASP A 549 4.65 1.68 -10.27
C ASP A 549 3.76 0.50 -10.69
N ASN A 550 2.45 0.65 -10.57
CA ASN A 550 1.49 -0.42 -10.83
C ASN A 550 1.59 -0.97 -12.26
N LEU A 551 1.73 -0.09 -13.25
CA LEU A 551 1.84 -0.50 -14.64
C LEU A 551 3.11 -1.34 -14.87
N GLN A 552 4.24 -0.93 -14.28
CA GLN A 552 5.49 -1.66 -14.34
C GLN A 552 5.40 -3.00 -13.59
N ALA A 553 4.82 -3.01 -12.40
CA ALA A 553 4.63 -4.23 -11.60
C ALA A 553 3.73 -5.24 -12.33
N LYS A 554 2.60 -4.79 -12.88
CA LYS A 554 1.70 -5.60 -13.74
C LYS A 554 2.42 -6.11 -14.99
N GLY A 555 3.38 -5.36 -15.51
CA GLY A 555 4.24 -5.81 -16.62
C GLY A 555 5.15 -6.99 -16.28
N ARG A 556 5.50 -7.19 -14.99
CA ARG A 556 6.35 -8.30 -14.54
C ARG A 556 5.62 -9.65 -14.46
N VAL A 557 4.30 -9.65 -14.37
CA VAL A 557 3.49 -10.87 -14.18
C VAL A 557 2.93 -11.40 -15.50
N GLN A 558 2.64 -12.70 -15.55
CA GLN A 558 2.10 -13.35 -16.75
C GLN A 558 0.69 -12.82 -17.07
N LYS A 559 -0.18 -12.77 -16.07
CA LYS A 559 -1.56 -12.30 -16.17
C LYS A 559 -1.76 -11.07 -15.27
N PRO A 560 -1.59 -9.84 -15.79
CA PRO A 560 -1.93 -8.64 -15.04
C PRO A 560 -3.42 -8.64 -14.69
N GLN A 561 -3.74 -8.40 -13.42
CA GLN A 561 -5.09 -8.37 -12.91
C GLN A 561 -5.43 -7.00 -12.35
N GLY A 562 -6.64 -6.55 -12.59
CA GLY A 562 -7.27 -5.41 -11.93
C GLY A 562 -8.47 -5.86 -11.10
N GLU A 563 -9.22 -4.92 -10.56
CA GLU A 563 -10.39 -5.17 -9.72
C GLU A 563 -11.54 -4.25 -10.11
N PHE A 564 -12.78 -4.78 -10.11
CA PHE A 564 -13.99 -3.97 -10.17
C PHE A 564 -15.07 -4.47 -9.20
N TRP A 565 -15.75 -3.50 -8.61
CA TRP A 565 -16.71 -3.73 -7.54
C TRP A 565 -18.15 -3.77 -8.07
N ALA A 566 -18.98 -4.58 -7.46
CA ALA A 566 -20.40 -4.70 -7.84
C ALA A 566 -21.24 -3.46 -7.55
N LYS A 567 -20.73 -2.51 -6.77
CA LYS A 567 -21.39 -1.25 -6.43
C LYS A 567 -21.15 -0.10 -7.42
N HIS A 568 -20.14 -0.21 -8.27
CA HIS A 568 -19.65 0.90 -9.09
C HIS A 568 -19.67 0.52 -10.55
N ILE A 569 -20.66 1.05 -11.28
CA ILE A 569 -20.84 0.84 -12.73
C ILE A 569 -19.73 1.56 -13.52
N HIS A 570 -19.19 2.66 -13.00
CA HIS A 570 -18.20 3.45 -13.70
C HIS A 570 -16.79 3.16 -13.17
N GLY A 571 -16.13 2.35 -13.91
CA GLY A 571 -14.72 2.20 -14.00
C GLY A 571 -13.94 2.04 -12.73
N SER A 572 -13.49 0.88 -12.54
CA SER A 572 -12.25 0.73 -11.81
C SER A 572 -11.12 1.13 -12.74
N TYR A 573 -10.37 2.17 -12.38
CA TYR A 573 -9.10 2.53 -12.97
C TYR A 573 -8.20 1.28 -13.09
N ASP A 574 -8.24 0.39 -12.13
CA ASP A 574 -7.38 -0.77 -12.00
C ASP A 574 -7.57 -1.79 -13.13
N ILE A 575 -8.81 -2.02 -13.60
CA ILE A 575 -9.04 -2.90 -14.76
C ILE A 575 -8.47 -2.30 -16.06
N LYS A 576 -8.54 -0.97 -16.21
CA LYS A 576 -7.93 -0.29 -17.36
C LYS A 576 -6.41 -0.32 -17.29
N GLU A 577 -5.85 -0.24 -16.10
CA GLU A 577 -4.41 -0.40 -15.88
C GLU A 577 -3.94 -1.82 -16.22
N ALA A 578 -4.70 -2.86 -15.82
CA ALA A 578 -4.40 -4.24 -16.15
C ALA A 578 -4.40 -4.47 -17.68
N SER A 579 -5.42 -3.97 -18.37
CA SER A 579 -5.48 -4.08 -19.83
C SER A 579 -4.39 -3.27 -20.53
N SER A 580 -4.05 -2.08 -20.01
CA SER A 580 -2.93 -1.28 -20.52
C SER A 580 -1.60 -1.99 -20.34
N ALA A 581 -1.37 -2.60 -19.17
CA ALA A 581 -0.17 -3.41 -18.93
C ALA A 581 -0.11 -4.62 -19.90
N ALA A 582 -1.25 -5.31 -20.11
CA ALA A 582 -1.30 -6.42 -21.04
C ALA A 582 -0.87 -5.99 -22.44
N HIS A 583 -1.38 -4.86 -22.94
CA HIS A 583 -1.02 -4.34 -24.26
C HIS A 583 0.42 -3.89 -24.36
N ILE A 584 0.90 -3.07 -23.41
CA ILE A 584 2.26 -2.51 -23.42
C ILE A 584 3.32 -3.60 -23.34
N TYR A 585 3.08 -4.62 -22.52
CA TYR A 585 4.04 -5.70 -22.27
C TYR A 585 3.74 -6.97 -23.07
N GLY A 586 2.82 -6.93 -24.05
CA GLY A 586 2.52 -8.04 -24.94
C GLY A 586 1.94 -9.27 -24.24
N LYS A 587 1.10 -9.09 -23.20
CA LYS A 587 0.44 -10.18 -22.48
C LYS A 587 -0.87 -10.56 -23.18
N ARG A 588 -1.20 -11.85 -23.21
CA ARG A 588 -2.44 -12.34 -23.84
C ARG A 588 -3.68 -12.13 -22.98
N ILE A 589 -3.52 -12.14 -21.66
CA ILE A 589 -4.59 -12.08 -20.69
C ILE A 589 -4.49 -10.77 -19.91
N ALA A 590 -5.60 -10.05 -19.87
CA ALA A 590 -5.89 -8.99 -18.92
C ALA A 590 -7.01 -9.51 -18.01
N SER A 591 -6.66 -9.86 -16.79
CA SER A 591 -7.57 -10.44 -15.81
C SER A 591 -8.23 -9.37 -14.95
N ALA A 592 -9.37 -9.68 -14.34
CA ALA A 592 -9.96 -8.87 -13.29
C ALA A 592 -10.53 -9.72 -12.17
N GLU A 593 -10.27 -9.31 -10.92
CA GLU A 593 -11.14 -9.63 -9.81
C GLU A 593 -12.49 -8.96 -10.09
N ALA A 594 -13.54 -9.77 -10.20
CA ALA A 594 -14.80 -9.32 -10.72
C ALA A 594 -15.90 -9.33 -9.65
N TYR A 595 -16.76 -8.31 -9.68
CA TYR A 595 -17.94 -8.21 -8.83
C TYR A 595 -17.66 -8.17 -7.33
N THR A 596 -16.53 -7.64 -6.91
CA THR A 596 -16.18 -7.53 -5.50
C THR A 596 -17.32 -6.91 -4.69
N ASP A 597 -17.67 -7.56 -3.57
CA ASP A 597 -18.76 -7.16 -2.67
C ASP A 597 -20.19 -7.23 -3.31
N ALA A 598 -20.41 -8.11 -4.31
CA ALA A 598 -21.73 -8.39 -4.83
C ALA A 598 -22.71 -8.86 -3.74
N LYS A 599 -23.98 -8.47 -3.84
CA LYS A 599 -25.02 -8.76 -2.86
C LYS A 599 -26.03 -9.80 -3.39
N PHE A 600 -26.65 -10.55 -2.48
CA PHE A 600 -27.72 -11.49 -2.82
C PHE A 600 -28.90 -10.84 -3.58
N SER A 601 -29.10 -9.54 -3.40
CA SER A 601 -30.16 -8.78 -4.06
C SER A 601 -29.82 -8.33 -5.50
N GLN A 602 -28.55 -8.45 -5.93
CA GLN A 602 -28.16 -8.04 -7.27
C GLN A 602 -28.54 -9.10 -8.32
N SER A 603 -29.17 -8.64 -9.38
CA SER A 603 -29.56 -9.51 -10.50
C SER A 603 -28.39 -9.81 -11.43
N LEU A 604 -28.49 -10.91 -12.19
CA LEU A 604 -27.53 -11.23 -13.25
C LEU A 604 -27.46 -10.14 -14.33
N ALA A 605 -28.55 -9.39 -14.56
CA ALA A 605 -28.56 -8.27 -15.50
C ALA A 605 -27.68 -7.10 -15.02
N GLU A 606 -27.72 -6.78 -13.73
CA GLU A 606 -26.85 -5.76 -13.14
C GLU A 606 -25.38 -6.19 -13.23
N LEU A 607 -25.07 -7.44 -12.90
CA LEU A 607 -23.70 -7.98 -13.03
C LEU A 607 -23.24 -8.00 -14.49
N LYS A 608 -24.14 -8.31 -15.44
CA LYS A 608 -23.84 -8.26 -16.87
C LYS A 608 -23.43 -6.86 -17.32
N ASN A 609 -24.11 -5.82 -16.88
CA ASN A 609 -23.74 -4.44 -17.22
C ASN A 609 -22.33 -4.08 -16.75
N LEU A 610 -21.90 -4.59 -15.59
CA LEU A 610 -20.53 -4.42 -15.10
C LEU A 610 -19.53 -5.21 -15.96
N ALA A 611 -19.89 -6.43 -16.38
CA ALA A 611 -19.08 -7.23 -17.28
C ALA A 611 -18.88 -6.52 -18.63
N ASP A 612 -19.95 -6.00 -19.22
CA ASP A 612 -19.89 -5.29 -20.51
C ASP A 612 -18.94 -4.09 -20.45
N PHE A 613 -18.96 -3.36 -19.32
CA PHE A 613 -18.02 -2.28 -19.08
C PHE A 613 -16.56 -2.80 -18.98
N ALA A 614 -16.33 -3.89 -18.25
CA ALA A 614 -14.99 -4.46 -18.10
C ALA A 614 -14.44 -4.99 -19.45
N TYR A 615 -15.30 -5.60 -20.29
CA TYR A 615 -14.93 -6.00 -21.66
C TYR A 615 -14.63 -4.79 -22.54
N ALA A 616 -15.40 -3.71 -22.44
CA ALA A 616 -15.12 -2.46 -23.13
C ALA A 616 -13.79 -1.84 -22.66
N ALA A 617 -13.38 -2.07 -21.41
CA ALA A 617 -12.06 -1.72 -20.89
C ALA A 617 -10.97 -2.74 -21.29
N GLN A 618 -11.32 -3.76 -22.10
CA GLN A 618 -10.41 -4.76 -22.68
C GLN A 618 -9.87 -5.80 -21.68
N VAL A 619 -10.63 -6.08 -20.63
CA VAL A 619 -10.43 -7.27 -19.78
C VAL A 619 -10.96 -8.48 -20.55
N ASN A 620 -10.27 -9.62 -20.46
CA ASN A 620 -10.65 -10.86 -21.14
C ASN A 620 -10.57 -12.12 -20.24
N GLU A 621 -10.35 -11.97 -18.95
CA GLU A 621 -10.48 -13.05 -17.96
C GLU A 621 -11.11 -12.48 -16.67
N PHE A 622 -12.13 -13.17 -16.15
CA PHE A 622 -12.73 -12.84 -14.86
C PHE A 622 -12.41 -13.89 -13.81
N VAL A 623 -12.08 -13.42 -12.61
CA VAL A 623 -11.99 -14.20 -11.39
C VAL A 623 -12.97 -13.59 -10.39
N VAL A 624 -14.09 -14.23 -10.17
CA VAL A 624 -15.21 -13.67 -9.40
C VAL A 624 -14.86 -13.60 -7.90
N CYS A 625 -14.95 -12.45 -7.31
CA CYS A 625 -14.82 -12.23 -5.88
C CYS A 625 -16.18 -11.91 -5.21
N ALA A 626 -16.80 -12.86 -4.52
CA ALA A 626 -16.31 -14.18 -4.26
C ALA A 626 -17.47 -15.13 -4.02
N SER A 627 -17.15 -16.40 -3.96
CA SER A 627 -18.08 -17.41 -3.51
C SER A 627 -17.61 -17.94 -2.15
N ALA A 628 -18.41 -17.69 -1.10
CA ALA A 628 -18.15 -18.32 0.18
C ALA A 628 -18.38 -19.82 0.09
N TYR A 629 -17.44 -20.58 0.66
CA TYR A 629 -17.59 -22.03 0.79
C TYR A 629 -18.83 -22.41 1.60
N GLN A 630 -19.60 -23.38 1.10
CA GLN A 630 -20.85 -23.85 1.69
C GLN A 630 -20.69 -25.26 2.26
N PRO A 631 -20.43 -25.43 3.57
CA PRO A 631 -20.21 -26.74 4.15
C PRO A 631 -21.51 -27.57 4.29
N TRP A 632 -22.65 -26.89 4.38
CA TRP A 632 -23.94 -27.52 4.61
C TRP A 632 -24.76 -27.67 3.33
N LEU A 633 -25.50 -28.77 3.21
CA LEU A 633 -26.35 -29.03 2.06
C LEU A 633 -27.78 -28.50 2.23
N ASP A 634 -28.18 -28.20 3.44
CA ASP A 634 -29.57 -27.92 3.86
C ASP A 634 -29.75 -26.59 4.60
N LYS A 635 -28.69 -25.76 4.70
CA LYS A 635 -28.76 -24.44 5.34
C LYS A 635 -28.75 -23.32 4.32
N TYR A 636 -29.71 -22.41 4.41
CA TYR A 636 -29.84 -21.24 3.54
C TYR A 636 -29.94 -19.95 4.36
N PRO A 637 -29.30 -18.86 3.94
CA PRO A 637 -28.43 -18.70 2.77
C PRO A 637 -27.06 -19.38 2.91
N GLY A 638 -26.76 -20.04 4.03
CA GLY A 638 -25.52 -20.74 4.33
C GLY A 638 -24.42 -19.80 4.86
N SER A 639 -23.17 -20.12 4.54
CA SER A 639 -22.04 -19.29 4.91
C SER A 639 -21.98 -18.02 4.08
N THR A 640 -21.76 -16.88 4.75
CA THR A 640 -21.66 -15.54 4.13
C THR A 640 -20.21 -15.05 4.05
N GLY A 641 -19.22 -15.89 4.32
CA GLY A 641 -17.82 -15.50 4.29
C GLY A 641 -17.46 -14.45 5.34
N GLY A 642 -17.72 -14.76 6.63
CA GLY A 642 -17.40 -13.85 7.74
C GLY A 642 -18.20 -12.54 7.78
N GLY A 643 -19.43 -12.55 7.24
CA GLY A 643 -20.31 -11.38 7.20
C GLY A 643 -20.10 -10.46 5.98
N ARG A 644 -19.24 -10.84 5.05
CA ARG A 644 -19.01 -10.08 3.81
C ARG A 644 -20.11 -10.28 2.77
N HIS A 645 -21.03 -11.22 2.98
CA HIS A 645 -22.14 -11.54 2.07
C HIS A 645 -21.71 -12.00 0.65
N TYR A 646 -20.63 -12.78 0.59
CA TYR A 646 -20.17 -13.37 -0.68
C TYR A 646 -21.22 -14.34 -1.23
N CYS A 647 -21.95 -13.89 -2.23
CA CYS A 647 -23.24 -14.48 -2.62
C CYS A 647 -23.24 -15.24 -3.95
N LEU A 648 -22.12 -15.21 -4.70
CA LEU A 648 -22.07 -15.86 -6.01
C LEU A 648 -21.77 -17.36 -5.85
N ASN A 649 -22.69 -18.09 -5.22
CA ASN A 649 -22.58 -19.50 -4.88
C ASN A 649 -23.91 -20.24 -5.10
N ARG A 650 -23.90 -21.57 -4.93
CA ARG A 650 -25.05 -22.47 -5.16
C ARG A 650 -26.30 -22.18 -4.32
N ASN A 651 -26.16 -21.43 -3.24
CA ASN A 651 -27.30 -21.06 -2.39
C ASN A 651 -28.00 -19.77 -2.84
N ASN A 652 -27.48 -19.10 -3.86
CA ASN A 652 -28.17 -17.98 -4.48
C ASN A 652 -29.36 -18.48 -5.30
N THR A 653 -30.51 -17.81 -5.20
CA THR A 653 -31.77 -18.25 -5.82
C THR A 653 -31.72 -18.35 -7.36
N TYR A 654 -30.84 -17.61 -8.02
CA TYR A 654 -30.68 -17.68 -9.47
C TYR A 654 -29.61 -18.67 -9.92
N TRP A 655 -28.89 -19.34 -9.03
CA TRP A 655 -27.70 -20.11 -9.38
C TRP A 655 -27.98 -21.19 -10.42
N GLU A 656 -29.04 -21.96 -10.25
CA GLU A 656 -29.41 -23.05 -11.19
C GLU A 656 -29.82 -22.55 -12.60
N TYR A 657 -30.15 -21.26 -12.72
CA TYR A 657 -30.51 -20.61 -13.98
C TYR A 657 -29.40 -19.72 -14.54
N SER A 658 -28.23 -19.69 -13.90
CA SER A 658 -27.15 -18.75 -14.23
C SER A 658 -26.29 -19.19 -15.43
N ARG A 659 -26.44 -20.43 -15.93
CA ARG A 659 -25.63 -20.96 -17.04
C ARG A 659 -25.52 -20.03 -18.26
N PRO A 660 -26.58 -19.41 -18.76
CA PRO A 660 -26.50 -18.50 -19.91
C PRO A 660 -25.65 -17.26 -19.62
N PHE A 661 -25.63 -16.78 -18.35
CA PHE A 661 -24.80 -15.66 -17.93
C PHE A 661 -23.29 -16.02 -17.96
N TRP A 662 -22.92 -17.18 -17.43
CA TRP A 662 -21.53 -17.65 -17.44
C TRP A 662 -21.06 -18.02 -18.85
N ASP A 663 -21.93 -18.60 -19.70
CA ASP A 663 -21.63 -18.85 -21.10
C ASP A 663 -21.45 -17.55 -21.90
N TYR A 664 -22.23 -16.50 -21.58
CA TYR A 664 -22.03 -15.17 -22.15
C TYR A 664 -20.63 -14.60 -21.81
N GLN A 665 -20.19 -14.74 -20.57
CA GLN A 665 -18.87 -14.25 -20.17
C GLN A 665 -17.73 -15.03 -20.82
N ALA A 666 -17.91 -16.28 -21.14
CA ALA A 666 -16.88 -17.11 -21.78
C ALA A 666 -16.74 -16.84 -23.28
N ARG A 667 -17.78 -16.27 -23.93
CA ARG A 667 -17.82 -15.90 -25.35
C ARG A 667 -17.24 -14.52 -25.59
#